data_f04b3f374a03a5943b83f8b27ccddd62
#
_entry.id   f04b3f374a03a5943b83f8b27ccddd62
#
_cell.length_a   1.000
_cell.length_b   1.000
_cell.length_c   1.000
_cell.angle_alpha   90.00
_cell.angle_beta   90.00
_cell.angle_gamma   90.00
#
_symmetry.space_group_name_H-M   'P 1'
#
loop_
_entity.id
_entity.type
_entity.pdbx_description
1 polymer ?
#
loop_
_entity_poly.entity_id
_entity_poly.type
_entity_poly.pdbx_seq_one_letter_code
_entity_poly.pdbx_strand_id
1 'polypeptide(L)'
;MNTDWAFFRGDIENGESITADDSCWMPVSIPHIMQLERKHCGGDVIYDGIGWYRRYFTLDPEYRDKNIRIAFEGVMTSCKVYLNGYEITENHGGYIGFIADITGKVNFDGNNVLAVRVSAEYDPLTPPGKPQSDLDFYYYSGIYRDVEMIISDKLYVTDPLEENEIAGGGVFVTYPEVSREKAKIHIKTHVRNRYNIPRKGYLLTRLIDSDNKEIVCQRHLFSLKAGASIHLEQDLSVDNPSLWYPYCPCLYELRTEVIVDDKTVDKVTRQIGIRSIQYTTEDGFLINGEKLYMRGANRHQAYPYVGDAASNSIQEREVINMKQGGYNAVRAAHYPHDPAFLDACDKYGLLVVECIPGWQYFNNDTTFINRVYEVCRRMIRRDRNHTSVVLWETALNETCYPKEIAKILYGIAHEEYPGDQMYTAGDYFGHTDLVDCYDVFYKQVARFPKDGNVMSNYTEDQVVIKPLLTREWGDGAGEKPRVSITENGRELLEQCNTRYEQLEGRGYFDWCMLDANERLGGHFLWSYNDYNRGSQETTMYCGVVDINRAPKFSYYMMQSMRDKNISQAGLYEGPMVFIASYNMPSETGGALSPITVFSNCDEVKLYQNKRLIGTQTRLERTSFRPNIVKKGGSPDFVFYPDRYEQGELMAEGLSAGKIVATHVVRTPGKPHHLEVFFNHKNVMPVADGSDMIPVYIKVCDENGTLVNNAADLITLSIRGQGEIIGDGIERVGISRQRVEGGIGFVFVRTGKYPGEIIVKAEAKDLQEGIAGIKSIPYDGLFVPDGIHASFKGKEEDGVVEKMNIKERMLLNLPVIIPREVTATSSHVSYPVVNLVDGDDRSWWIADTDSLPQVVTFSFDEPVDIKASRILFQKDSSLYGHTVEVSSDGNNWSLVYEQECTGWEFKPIELNCRKVKCFRVTIHSVSEGRAGMGEVTLFGKRNAD
;
A
#
# COMPACT_ATOMS: atom_id res chain seq x y z
N MET A 1 16.35 -11.13 7.18
CA MET A 1 16.89 -11.87 5.99
C MET A 1 16.49 -11.21 4.66
N ASN A 2 16.15 -9.94 4.64
CA ASN A 2 15.57 -9.28 3.46
C ASN A 2 16.54 -9.03 2.28
N THR A 3 17.84 -9.11 2.48
CA THR A 3 18.85 -8.83 1.45
C THR A 3 19.47 -10.09 0.87
N ASP A 4 20.15 -9.94 -0.28
CA ASP A 4 20.99 -10.97 -0.91
C ASP A 4 20.21 -12.19 -1.39
N TRP A 5 19.02 -11.96 -1.90
CA TRP A 5 18.25 -12.97 -2.60
C TRP A 5 18.57 -12.97 -4.09
N ALA A 6 18.55 -14.14 -4.68
CA ALA A 6 18.52 -14.36 -6.11
C ALA A 6 17.10 -14.77 -6.52
N PHE A 7 16.54 -14.13 -7.55
CA PHE A 7 15.19 -14.36 -8.05
C PHE A 7 15.19 -14.79 -9.50
N PHE A 8 14.35 -15.76 -9.83
CA PHE A 8 14.07 -16.19 -11.19
C PHE A 8 12.56 -16.21 -11.45
N ARG A 9 12.12 -15.53 -12.52
CA ARG A 9 10.73 -15.56 -12.98
C ARG A 9 10.55 -16.73 -13.94
N GLY A 10 9.79 -17.72 -13.54
CA GLY A 10 9.52 -18.94 -14.27
C GLY A 10 9.68 -20.17 -13.37
N ASP A 11 9.30 -21.34 -13.86
CA ASP A 11 9.55 -22.59 -13.16
C ASP A 11 10.85 -23.22 -13.62
N ILE A 12 11.55 -23.88 -12.71
CA ILE A 12 12.83 -24.52 -12.96
C ILE A 12 12.76 -25.94 -12.39
N GLU A 13 13.16 -26.91 -13.18
CA GLU A 13 13.31 -28.28 -12.70
C GLU A 13 14.47 -28.36 -11.70
N ASN A 14 14.21 -28.93 -10.52
CA ASN A 14 15.16 -29.03 -9.41
C ASN A 14 15.69 -27.66 -8.89
N GLY A 15 14.89 -26.59 -8.95
CA GLY A 15 15.27 -25.27 -8.44
C GLY A 15 15.58 -25.23 -6.95
N GLU A 16 15.14 -26.25 -6.18
CA GLU A 16 15.44 -26.46 -4.77
C GLU A 16 16.84 -27.03 -4.53
N SER A 17 17.47 -27.61 -5.56
CA SER A 17 18.76 -28.31 -5.44
C SER A 17 19.88 -27.35 -5.02
N ILE A 18 20.77 -27.84 -4.16
CA ILE A 18 21.98 -27.09 -3.79
C ILE A 18 22.94 -26.88 -4.97
N THR A 19 22.77 -27.66 -6.02
CA THR A 19 23.58 -27.61 -7.25
C THR A 19 22.90 -26.90 -8.40
N ALA A 20 21.69 -26.35 -8.19
CA ALA A 20 21.02 -25.57 -9.22
C ALA A 20 21.85 -24.33 -9.57
N ASP A 21 22.04 -24.11 -10.88
CA ASP A 21 22.76 -22.93 -11.38
C ASP A 21 21.86 -21.68 -11.29
N ASP A 22 22.20 -20.80 -10.35
CA ASP A 22 21.53 -19.50 -10.16
C ASP A 22 22.44 -18.30 -10.52
N SER A 23 23.53 -18.56 -11.25
CA SER A 23 24.50 -17.52 -11.64
C SER A 23 23.92 -16.42 -12.51
N CYS A 24 22.78 -16.66 -13.12
CA CYS A 24 22.06 -15.73 -13.98
C CYS A 24 20.74 -15.21 -13.36
N TRP A 25 20.46 -15.59 -12.11
CA TRP A 25 19.27 -15.07 -11.42
C TRP A 25 19.45 -13.63 -11.02
N MET A 26 18.36 -12.93 -10.93
CA MET A 26 18.33 -11.50 -10.60
C MET A 26 18.57 -11.28 -9.10
N PRO A 27 19.55 -10.45 -8.71
CA PRO A 27 19.67 -10.05 -7.32
C PRO A 27 18.51 -9.16 -6.90
N VAL A 28 17.85 -9.49 -5.80
CA VAL A 28 16.73 -8.73 -5.26
C VAL A 28 16.83 -8.58 -3.75
N SER A 29 16.16 -7.56 -3.22
CA SER A 29 15.88 -7.41 -1.80
C SER A 29 14.38 -7.61 -1.55
N ILE A 30 14.05 -8.21 -0.41
CA ILE A 30 12.69 -8.37 0.09
C ILE A 30 12.33 -7.11 0.92
N PRO A 31 11.11 -6.59 0.86
CA PRO A 31 9.94 -7.06 0.10
C PRO A 31 10.10 -6.96 -1.42
N HIS A 32 9.55 -7.94 -2.14
CA HIS A 32 9.69 -8.03 -3.59
C HIS A 32 8.45 -8.66 -4.23
N ILE A 33 8.01 -8.09 -5.35
CA ILE A 33 7.02 -8.70 -6.25
C ILE A 33 7.71 -9.28 -7.48
N MET A 34 7.14 -10.34 -8.05
CA MET A 34 7.76 -11.06 -9.17
C MET A 34 7.89 -10.23 -10.45
N GLN A 35 7.13 -9.14 -10.58
CA GLN A 35 7.20 -8.20 -11.68
C GLN A 35 6.88 -6.80 -11.18
N LEU A 36 7.75 -5.84 -11.43
CA LEU A 36 7.44 -4.43 -11.20
C LEU A 36 6.38 -3.97 -12.19
N GLU A 37 5.41 -3.21 -11.71
CA GLU A 37 4.29 -2.75 -12.51
C GLU A 37 4.43 -1.28 -12.91
N ARG A 38 3.68 -0.87 -13.92
CA ARG A 38 3.51 0.54 -14.23
C ARG A 38 2.70 1.22 -13.12
N LYS A 39 2.85 2.52 -13.00
CA LYS A 39 2.08 3.30 -12.01
C LYS A 39 0.57 3.14 -12.19
N HIS A 40 0.08 3.24 -13.41
CA HIS A 40 -1.31 3.04 -13.80
C HIS A 40 -1.42 1.76 -14.61
N CYS A 41 -1.63 0.64 -13.94
CA CYS A 41 -1.71 -0.69 -14.54
C CYS A 41 -3.11 -1.33 -14.41
N GLY A 42 -4.15 -0.52 -14.19
CA GLY A 42 -5.53 -1.02 -14.14
C GLY A 42 -5.90 -1.76 -15.43
N GLY A 43 -6.42 -2.99 -15.32
CA GLY A 43 -6.73 -3.88 -16.43
C GLY A 43 -5.54 -4.61 -17.04
N ASP A 44 -4.30 -4.34 -16.61
CA ASP A 44 -3.12 -5.05 -17.09
C ASP A 44 -3.11 -6.50 -16.61
N VAL A 45 -2.47 -7.37 -17.39
CA VAL A 45 -2.19 -8.74 -16.96
C VAL A 45 -0.96 -8.72 -16.05
N ILE A 46 -1.19 -8.85 -14.76
CA ILE A 46 -0.11 -9.01 -13.77
C ILE A 46 0.41 -10.44 -13.82
N TYR A 47 1.72 -10.63 -13.71
CA TYR A 47 2.35 -11.93 -13.75
C TYR A 47 1.74 -12.90 -12.73
N ASP A 48 1.15 -13.98 -13.20
CA ASP A 48 0.44 -15.01 -12.44
C ASP A 48 1.07 -16.41 -12.54
N GLY A 49 2.35 -16.48 -12.87
CA GLY A 49 3.10 -17.74 -13.01
C GLY A 49 3.91 -18.11 -11.77
N ILE A 50 4.94 -18.89 -12.00
CA ILE A 50 5.86 -19.39 -10.98
C ILE A 50 7.08 -18.47 -10.87
N GLY A 51 7.60 -18.31 -9.66
CA GLY A 51 8.89 -17.67 -9.41
C GLY A 51 9.68 -18.41 -8.35
N TRP A 52 10.99 -18.38 -8.48
CA TRP A 52 11.91 -18.95 -7.52
C TRP A 52 12.74 -17.87 -6.86
N TYR A 53 12.92 -18.01 -5.54
CA TYR A 53 13.81 -17.19 -4.73
C TYR A 53 14.85 -18.08 -4.08
N ARG A 54 16.13 -17.66 -4.06
CA ARG A 54 17.20 -18.38 -3.39
C ARG A 54 18.03 -17.42 -2.55
N ARG A 55 18.43 -17.86 -1.36
CA ARG A 55 19.33 -17.13 -0.50
C ARG A 55 20.35 -18.05 0.11
N TYR A 56 21.62 -17.66 0.01
CA TYR A 56 22.73 -18.34 0.63
C TYR A 56 23.02 -17.72 1.98
N PHE A 57 23.26 -18.55 2.97
CA PHE A 57 23.62 -18.06 4.30
C PHE A 57 24.52 -19.04 5.05
N THR A 58 25.24 -18.51 6.06
CA THR A 58 26.01 -19.32 7.02
C THR A 58 25.50 -19.01 8.43
N LEU A 59 25.65 -19.96 9.32
CA LEU A 59 25.36 -19.76 10.75
C LEU A 59 26.52 -20.22 11.61
N ASP A 60 26.75 -19.50 12.70
CA ASP A 60 27.77 -19.86 13.67
C ASP A 60 27.45 -21.22 14.31
N PRO A 61 28.44 -22.12 14.45
CA PRO A 61 28.27 -23.38 15.14
C PRO A 61 27.73 -23.29 16.57
N GLU A 62 27.81 -22.13 17.23
CA GLU A 62 27.22 -21.89 18.56
C GLU A 62 25.69 -22.07 18.57
N TYR A 63 25.02 -21.89 17.42
CA TYR A 63 23.56 -22.06 17.27
C TYR A 63 23.13 -23.52 17.04
N ARG A 64 24.05 -24.48 16.96
CA ARG A 64 23.77 -25.90 16.65
C ARG A 64 22.74 -26.53 17.59
N ASP A 65 22.72 -26.12 18.83
CA ASP A 65 21.80 -26.61 19.85
C ASP A 65 20.56 -25.72 20.08
N LYS A 66 20.33 -24.74 19.23
CA LYS A 66 19.19 -23.83 19.30
C LYS A 66 18.04 -24.29 18.41
N ASN A 67 16.85 -23.75 18.62
CA ASN A 67 15.78 -23.77 17.63
C ASN A 67 16.05 -22.68 16.61
N ILE A 68 15.94 -23.04 15.34
CA ILE A 68 16.19 -22.13 14.22
C ILE A 68 14.98 -22.18 13.31
N ARG A 69 14.32 -21.06 13.18
CA ARG A 69 13.09 -20.93 12.39
C ARG A 69 13.20 -19.74 11.45
N ILE A 70 12.50 -19.80 10.34
CA ILE A 70 12.36 -18.66 9.42
C ILE A 70 10.91 -18.24 9.41
N ALA A 71 10.64 -17.01 9.76
CA ALA A 71 9.35 -16.37 9.67
C ALA A 71 9.22 -15.67 8.31
N PHE A 72 8.20 -15.98 7.56
CA PHE A 72 7.77 -15.27 6.36
C PHE A 72 6.51 -14.50 6.71
N GLU A 73 6.51 -13.19 6.63
CA GLU A 73 5.33 -12.38 6.95
C GLU A 73 4.28 -12.39 5.83
N GLY A 74 4.70 -12.65 4.59
CA GLY A 74 3.78 -12.77 3.46
C GLY A 74 4.44 -13.26 2.18
N VAL A 75 3.88 -14.34 1.61
CA VAL A 75 4.30 -14.89 0.30
C VAL A 75 3.05 -15.16 -0.54
N MET A 76 2.85 -14.40 -1.59
CA MET A 76 1.62 -14.42 -2.39
C MET A 76 1.83 -15.25 -3.67
N THR A 77 0.97 -16.25 -4.00
CA THR A 77 -0.25 -16.68 -3.29
C THR A 77 -0.04 -17.96 -2.51
N SER A 78 0.80 -18.85 -3.03
CA SER A 78 1.18 -20.13 -2.42
C SER A 78 2.68 -20.36 -2.58
N CYS A 79 3.29 -21.07 -1.67
CA CYS A 79 4.72 -21.34 -1.80
C CYS A 79 5.13 -22.68 -1.18
N LYS A 80 6.29 -23.19 -1.65
CA LYS A 80 7.04 -24.26 -1.02
C LYS A 80 8.41 -23.75 -0.62
N VAL A 81 8.81 -24.07 0.61
CA VAL A 81 10.09 -23.66 1.19
C VAL A 81 11.00 -24.87 1.30
N TYR A 82 12.24 -24.73 0.83
CA TYR A 82 13.25 -25.77 0.85
C TYR A 82 14.51 -25.26 1.55
N LEU A 83 15.16 -26.10 2.34
CA LEU A 83 16.49 -25.87 2.86
C LEU A 83 17.43 -26.98 2.41
N ASN A 84 18.52 -26.62 1.76
CA ASN A 84 19.55 -27.57 1.27
C ASN A 84 18.95 -28.70 0.42
N GLY A 85 17.94 -28.41 -0.40
CA GLY A 85 17.22 -29.34 -1.26
C GLY A 85 16.11 -30.15 -0.58
N TYR A 86 15.90 -30.01 0.72
CA TYR A 86 14.84 -30.70 1.46
C TYR A 86 13.64 -29.78 1.64
N GLU A 87 12.45 -30.25 1.28
CA GLU A 87 11.21 -29.53 1.55
C GLU A 87 11.00 -29.37 3.06
N ILE A 88 10.73 -28.15 3.52
CA ILE A 88 10.52 -27.79 4.92
C ILE A 88 9.04 -27.66 5.21
N THR A 89 8.34 -26.84 4.40
CA THR A 89 6.93 -26.54 4.55
C THR A 89 6.36 -26.01 3.25
N GLU A 90 5.03 -26.04 3.14
CA GLU A 90 4.25 -25.32 2.14
C GLU A 90 3.24 -24.40 2.81
N ASN A 91 2.84 -23.33 2.14
CA ASN A 91 1.81 -22.41 2.61
C ASN A 91 0.86 -22.02 1.49
N HIS A 92 -0.42 -21.89 1.82
CA HIS A 92 -1.47 -21.38 0.93
C HIS A 92 -2.13 -20.14 1.52
N GLY A 93 -2.32 -19.11 0.69
CA GLY A 93 -2.79 -17.80 1.12
C GLY A 93 -1.62 -16.91 1.56
N GLY A 94 -1.53 -15.71 0.95
CA GLY A 94 -0.36 -14.85 1.08
C GLY A 94 -0.49 -13.75 2.13
N TYR A 95 -1.68 -13.48 2.67
CA TYR A 95 -1.91 -12.32 3.55
C TYR A 95 -1.50 -12.54 5.00
N ILE A 96 -1.35 -13.79 5.43
CA ILE A 96 -0.88 -14.14 6.78
C ILE A 96 0.43 -14.90 6.65
N GLY A 97 1.41 -14.51 7.47
CA GLY A 97 2.71 -15.14 7.54
C GLY A 97 2.69 -16.57 8.07
N PHE A 98 3.81 -17.25 7.95
CA PHE A 98 4.00 -18.62 8.45
C PHE A 98 5.44 -18.82 8.91
N ILE A 99 5.65 -19.90 9.68
CA ILE A 99 6.96 -20.27 10.22
C ILE A 99 7.47 -21.53 9.54
N ALA A 100 8.70 -21.48 9.06
CA ALA A 100 9.44 -22.65 8.57
C ALA A 100 10.47 -23.10 9.62
N ASP A 101 10.25 -24.23 10.26
CA ASP A 101 11.18 -24.82 11.24
C ASP A 101 12.32 -25.54 10.54
N ILE A 102 13.50 -24.97 10.59
CA ILE A 102 14.73 -25.51 10.00
C ILE A 102 15.68 -26.15 11.05
N THR A 103 15.23 -26.29 12.28
CA THR A 103 16.00 -26.88 13.37
C THR A 103 16.52 -28.26 13.00
N GLY A 104 17.83 -28.49 13.15
CA GLY A 104 18.48 -29.75 12.83
C GLY A 104 18.71 -30.04 11.33
N LYS A 105 18.29 -29.12 10.44
CA LYS A 105 18.49 -29.22 8.97
C LYS A 105 19.56 -28.25 8.46
N VAL A 106 20.03 -27.33 9.33
CA VAL A 106 21.08 -26.35 9.03
C VAL A 106 22.44 -27.00 8.95
N ASN A 107 23.22 -26.69 7.92
CA ASN A 107 24.62 -27.00 7.82
C ASN A 107 25.44 -25.90 8.51
N PHE A 108 26.10 -26.24 9.63
CA PHE A 108 26.95 -25.33 10.38
C PHE A 108 28.41 -25.31 9.93
N ASP A 109 28.79 -26.25 9.06
CA ASP A 109 30.17 -26.40 8.59
C ASP A 109 30.35 -25.84 7.16
N GLY A 110 29.31 -25.14 6.63
CA GLY A 110 29.35 -24.57 5.29
C GLY A 110 28.08 -23.75 4.95
N ASN A 111 27.88 -23.56 3.66
CA ASN A 111 26.72 -22.84 3.13
C ASN A 111 25.42 -23.58 3.38
N ASN A 112 24.38 -22.81 3.59
CA ASN A 112 22.99 -23.23 3.47
C ASN A 112 22.34 -22.52 2.27
N VAL A 113 21.44 -23.20 1.61
CA VAL A 113 20.63 -22.67 0.51
C VAL A 113 19.17 -22.75 0.93
N LEU A 114 18.56 -21.59 1.17
CA LEU A 114 17.13 -21.44 1.32
C LEU A 114 16.54 -21.19 -0.06
N ALA A 115 15.66 -22.07 -0.53
CA ALA A 115 14.96 -21.89 -1.80
C ALA A 115 13.46 -21.82 -1.55
N VAL A 116 12.77 -20.89 -2.22
CA VAL A 116 11.33 -20.70 -2.11
C VAL A 116 10.73 -20.69 -3.51
N ARG A 117 9.91 -21.68 -3.80
CA ARG A 117 9.10 -21.72 -5.03
C ARG A 117 7.77 -21.07 -4.75
N VAL A 118 7.49 -19.95 -5.41
CA VAL A 118 6.26 -19.18 -5.26
C VAL A 118 5.38 -19.41 -6.47
N SER A 119 4.10 -19.70 -6.25
CA SER A 119 3.09 -19.79 -7.30
C SER A 119 2.08 -18.67 -7.15
N ALA A 120 1.93 -17.90 -8.20
CA ALA A 120 0.86 -16.92 -8.39
C ALA A 120 -0.25 -17.44 -9.31
N GLU A 121 -0.13 -18.68 -9.80
CA GLU A 121 -1.15 -19.30 -10.64
C GLU A 121 -2.51 -19.24 -9.97
N TYR A 122 -3.53 -18.95 -10.78
CA TYR A 122 -4.91 -18.88 -10.30
C TYR A 122 -5.33 -20.15 -9.57
N ASP A 123 -5.66 -20.04 -8.30
CA ASP A 123 -6.19 -21.12 -7.47
C ASP A 123 -7.58 -20.73 -6.89
N PRO A 124 -8.68 -21.29 -7.45
CA PRO A 124 -10.03 -21.02 -6.94
C PRO A 124 -10.27 -21.55 -5.52
N LEU A 125 -9.35 -22.31 -4.97
CA LEU A 125 -9.44 -22.90 -3.63
C LEU A 125 -8.65 -22.15 -2.57
N THR A 126 -7.93 -21.08 -2.94
CA THR A 126 -7.19 -20.21 -2.01
C THR A 126 -7.80 -18.81 -1.98
N PRO A 127 -8.28 -18.28 -0.83
CA PRO A 127 -8.81 -16.92 -0.74
C PRO A 127 -7.80 -15.86 -1.20
N PRO A 128 -8.24 -14.85 -1.97
CA PRO A 128 -9.62 -14.47 -2.31
C PRO A 128 -10.30 -15.36 -3.34
N GLY A 129 -9.60 -16.25 -4.04
CA GLY A 129 -10.13 -17.30 -4.90
C GLY A 129 -10.70 -16.84 -6.25
N LYS A 130 -10.79 -15.55 -6.49
CA LYS A 130 -11.29 -14.93 -7.71
C LYS A 130 -10.11 -14.61 -8.66
N PRO A 131 -10.25 -14.77 -9.99
CA PRO A 131 -9.19 -14.36 -10.92
C PRO A 131 -8.85 -12.87 -10.76
N GLN A 132 -7.59 -12.51 -10.95
CA GLN A 132 -7.15 -11.11 -10.85
C GLN A 132 -7.90 -10.20 -11.81
N SER A 133 -8.18 -10.66 -13.04
CA SER A 133 -8.98 -9.92 -14.03
C SER A 133 -10.38 -9.51 -13.57
N ASP A 134 -10.91 -10.18 -12.55
CA ASP A 134 -12.28 -9.97 -12.06
C ASP A 134 -12.31 -9.34 -10.66
N LEU A 135 -11.13 -9.02 -10.08
CA LEU A 135 -11.00 -8.43 -8.75
C LEU A 135 -11.00 -6.90 -8.80
N ASP A 136 -11.55 -6.29 -7.76
CA ASP A 136 -11.48 -4.85 -7.54
C ASP A 136 -10.14 -4.40 -6.92
N PHE A 137 -9.15 -5.27 -6.88
CA PHE A 137 -7.77 -5.01 -6.44
C PHE A 137 -6.86 -6.07 -7.06
N TYR A 138 -5.54 -5.84 -7.05
CA TYR A 138 -4.57 -6.86 -7.36
C TYR A 138 -4.04 -7.53 -6.11
N TYR A 139 -3.61 -8.79 -6.22
CA TYR A 139 -2.71 -9.43 -5.27
C TYR A 139 -1.37 -9.66 -5.98
N TYR A 140 -0.38 -8.87 -5.61
CA TYR A 140 0.94 -8.90 -6.23
C TYR A 140 1.76 -10.07 -5.71
N SER A 141 2.19 -10.94 -6.61
CA SER A 141 2.88 -12.18 -6.27
C SER A 141 4.35 -11.97 -5.94
N GLY A 142 4.86 -12.75 -5.00
CA GLY A 142 6.25 -12.74 -4.55
C GLY A 142 6.39 -12.92 -3.05
N ILE A 143 7.61 -12.77 -2.53
CA ILE A 143 7.88 -12.59 -1.10
C ILE A 143 7.73 -11.10 -0.81
N TYR A 144 6.51 -10.66 -0.55
CA TYR A 144 6.15 -9.23 -0.57
C TYR A 144 6.14 -8.56 0.82
N ARG A 145 6.48 -9.33 1.87
CA ARG A 145 6.70 -8.85 3.25
C ARG A 145 8.01 -9.45 3.79
N ASP A 146 8.37 -9.06 4.98
CA ASP A 146 9.65 -9.38 5.58
C ASP A 146 9.90 -10.89 5.77
N VAL A 147 11.18 -11.24 5.76
CA VAL A 147 11.68 -12.59 6.10
C VAL A 147 12.68 -12.47 7.22
N GLU A 148 12.39 -13.13 8.34
CA GLU A 148 13.22 -13.07 9.53
C GLU A 148 13.71 -14.46 9.95
N MET A 149 14.92 -14.52 10.50
CA MET A 149 15.43 -15.71 11.16
C MET A 149 15.29 -15.58 12.66
N ILE A 150 14.57 -16.51 13.27
CA ILE A 150 14.34 -16.57 14.72
C ILE A 150 15.21 -17.68 15.29
N ILE A 151 16.16 -17.29 16.15
CA ILE A 151 17.02 -18.23 16.88
C ILE A 151 16.68 -18.13 18.37
N SER A 152 16.17 -19.21 18.94
CA SER A 152 15.78 -19.29 20.35
C SER A 152 16.38 -20.49 21.06
N ASP A 153 16.36 -20.49 22.38
CA ASP A 153 16.68 -21.69 23.17
C ASP A 153 15.65 -22.81 22.92
N LYS A 154 15.99 -24.03 23.28
CA LYS A 154 15.05 -25.16 23.25
C LYS A 154 13.95 -25.08 24.31
N LEU A 155 14.09 -24.18 25.26
CA LEU A 155 13.05 -23.79 26.20
C LEU A 155 12.66 -22.33 25.90
N TYR A 156 11.53 -22.12 25.26
CA TYR A 156 11.18 -20.84 24.65
C TYR A 156 9.68 -20.53 24.70
N VAL A 157 9.34 -19.26 24.54
CA VAL A 157 7.97 -18.80 24.27
C VAL A 157 7.64 -19.10 22.82
N THR A 158 6.55 -19.78 22.59
CA THR A 158 6.15 -20.24 21.27
C THR A 158 5.64 -19.11 20.37
N ASP A 159 5.42 -19.43 19.09
CA ASP A 159 4.74 -18.54 18.15
C ASP A 159 3.28 -18.98 17.99
N PRO A 160 2.29 -18.05 17.97
CA PRO A 160 0.86 -18.40 17.89
C PRO A 160 0.46 -19.00 16.55
N LEU A 161 1.18 -18.70 15.46
CA LEU A 161 0.91 -19.28 14.14
C LEU A 161 1.48 -20.70 14.02
N GLU A 162 2.66 -20.94 14.65
CA GLU A 162 3.29 -22.26 14.65
C GLU A 162 2.54 -23.26 15.51
N GLU A 163 2.07 -22.84 16.71
CA GLU A 163 1.42 -23.74 17.66
C GLU A 163 0.01 -24.17 17.25
N ASN A 164 -0.70 -23.34 16.48
CA ASN A 164 -2.05 -23.61 16.00
C ASN A 164 -3.06 -23.97 17.11
N GLU A 165 -2.97 -23.31 18.27
CA GLU A 165 -3.85 -23.51 19.41
C GLU A 165 -4.90 -22.39 19.52
N ILE A 166 -6.17 -22.77 19.77
CA ILE A 166 -7.28 -21.83 19.97
C ILE A 166 -7.02 -20.97 21.21
N ALA A 167 -7.09 -19.65 21.08
CA ALA A 167 -6.79 -18.66 22.11
C ALA A 167 -5.49 -18.99 22.87
N GLY A 168 -4.49 -19.53 22.14
CA GLY A 168 -3.24 -20.03 22.70
C GLY A 168 -2.04 -19.67 21.83
N GLY A 169 -0.88 -20.23 22.17
CA GLY A 169 0.38 -19.95 21.54
C GLY A 169 0.93 -18.55 21.80
N GLY A 170 2.24 -18.40 21.89
CA GLY A 170 2.87 -17.12 22.10
C GLY A 170 2.51 -16.41 23.41
N VAL A 171 2.45 -15.10 23.33
CA VAL A 171 1.94 -14.21 24.39
C VAL A 171 0.58 -13.69 23.95
N PHE A 172 -0.43 -13.82 24.78
CA PHE A 172 -1.77 -13.30 24.58
C PHE A 172 -2.19 -12.39 25.72
N VAL A 173 -2.59 -11.16 25.41
CA VAL A 173 -2.90 -10.11 26.38
C VAL A 173 -4.35 -9.71 26.29
N THR A 174 -5.03 -9.64 27.44
CA THR A 174 -6.39 -9.13 27.57
C THR A 174 -6.52 -8.18 28.75
N TYR A 175 -7.57 -7.38 28.79
CA TYR A 175 -7.77 -6.31 29.78
C TYR A 175 -9.13 -6.51 30.51
N PRO A 176 -9.21 -7.39 31.53
CA PRO A 176 -10.48 -7.68 32.22
C PRO A 176 -11.06 -6.49 32.98
N GLU A 177 -10.23 -5.54 33.38
CA GLU A 177 -10.63 -4.34 34.13
C GLU A 177 -9.79 -3.16 33.65
N VAL A 178 -10.44 -2.08 33.22
CA VAL A 178 -9.77 -0.84 32.80
C VAL A 178 -10.55 0.35 33.33
N SER A 179 -9.88 1.19 34.10
CA SER A 179 -10.33 2.50 34.52
C SER A 179 -9.15 3.47 34.58
N ARG A 180 -9.42 4.75 34.81
CA ARG A 180 -8.35 5.75 35.03
C ARG A 180 -7.57 5.53 36.32
N GLU A 181 -8.19 4.90 37.32
CA GLU A 181 -7.61 4.62 38.65
C GLU A 181 -6.83 3.31 38.62
N LYS A 182 -7.28 2.33 37.85
CA LYS A 182 -6.70 1.00 37.87
C LYS A 182 -6.98 0.22 36.57
N ALA A 183 -6.01 -0.58 36.18
CA ALA A 183 -6.16 -1.59 35.16
C ALA A 183 -5.65 -2.95 35.60
N LYS A 184 -6.31 -4.00 35.13
CA LYS A 184 -5.84 -5.39 35.26
C LYS A 184 -5.51 -5.90 33.86
N ILE A 185 -4.27 -6.39 33.69
CA ILE A 185 -3.78 -6.97 32.46
C ILE A 185 -3.64 -8.47 32.70
N HIS A 186 -4.39 -9.27 31.97
CA HIS A 186 -4.29 -10.72 31.99
C HIS A 186 -3.39 -11.17 30.85
N ILE A 187 -2.36 -11.95 31.15
CA ILE A 187 -1.33 -12.39 30.21
C ILE A 187 -1.26 -13.91 30.25
N LYS A 188 -1.50 -14.54 29.09
CA LYS A 188 -1.37 -15.97 28.89
C LYS A 188 -0.14 -16.23 28.00
N THR A 189 0.90 -16.85 28.54
CA THR A 189 2.15 -17.14 27.81
C THR A 189 2.30 -18.64 27.64
N HIS A 190 2.52 -19.08 26.40
CA HIS A 190 2.77 -20.47 26.09
C HIS A 190 4.27 -20.74 25.98
N VAL A 191 4.77 -21.66 26.84
CA VAL A 191 6.20 -22.03 26.90
C VAL A 191 6.37 -23.50 26.54
N ARG A 192 7.32 -23.80 25.66
CA ARG A 192 7.64 -25.16 25.21
C ARG A 192 9.06 -25.58 25.60
N ASN A 193 9.22 -26.81 26.01
CA ASN A 193 10.49 -27.48 26.29
C ASN A 193 10.81 -28.51 25.19
N ARG A 194 11.70 -28.19 24.25
CA ARG A 194 12.23 -29.13 23.23
C ARG A 194 13.47 -29.91 23.67
N TYR A 195 13.91 -29.74 24.92
CA TYR A 195 14.95 -30.62 25.47
C TYR A 195 14.42 -32.04 25.71
N ASN A 196 15.29 -33.04 25.64
CA ASN A 196 15.00 -34.42 25.99
C ASN A 196 15.04 -34.71 27.50
N ILE A 197 15.17 -33.69 28.33
CA ILE A 197 15.16 -33.71 29.80
C ILE A 197 14.16 -32.70 30.34
N PRO A 198 13.62 -32.95 31.56
CA PRO A 198 12.78 -31.96 32.23
C PRO A 198 13.54 -30.65 32.49
N ARG A 199 12.83 -29.54 32.40
CA ARG A 199 13.35 -28.21 32.75
C ARG A 199 12.49 -27.55 33.81
N LYS A 200 13.14 -26.82 34.70
CA LYS A 200 12.50 -25.99 35.73
C LYS A 200 13.02 -24.56 35.61
N GLY A 201 12.16 -23.63 35.85
CA GLY A 201 12.49 -22.21 35.78
C GLY A 201 11.33 -21.35 36.22
N TYR A 202 11.38 -20.12 35.80
CA TYR A 202 10.25 -19.21 36.00
C TYR A 202 10.09 -18.28 34.78
N LEU A 203 8.86 -17.89 34.53
CA LEU A 203 8.51 -16.83 33.62
C LEU A 203 8.55 -15.52 34.40
N LEU A 204 9.26 -14.52 33.88
CA LEU A 204 9.31 -13.18 34.44
C LEU A 204 8.66 -12.24 33.42
N THR A 205 7.55 -11.66 33.79
CA THR A 205 6.85 -10.68 32.95
C THR A 205 6.97 -9.30 33.59
N ARG A 206 7.41 -8.32 32.82
CA ARG A 206 7.60 -6.91 33.18
C ARG A 206 6.77 -6.01 32.30
N LEU A 207 6.14 -5.02 32.91
CA LEU A 207 5.52 -3.91 32.19
C LEU A 207 6.38 -2.66 32.40
N ILE A 208 6.80 -2.06 31.30
CA ILE A 208 7.73 -0.93 31.25
C ILE A 208 7.05 0.22 30.51
N ASP A 209 7.08 1.42 31.06
CA ASP A 209 6.49 2.59 30.41
C ASP A 209 7.42 3.23 29.38
N SER A 210 6.95 4.29 28.70
CA SER A 210 7.71 5.03 27.69
C SER A 210 8.99 5.71 28.23
N ASP A 211 9.10 5.89 29.53
CA ASP A 211 10.28 6.45 30.19
C ASP A 211 11.28 5.37 30.62
N ASN A 212 11.11 4.13 30.15
CA ASN A 212 11.89 2.94 30.53
C ASN A 212 11.78 2.57 32.04
N LYS A 213 10.73 2.98 32.70
CA LYS A 213 10.48 2.64 34.12
C LYS A 213 9.66 1.37 34.22
N GLU A 214 10.15 0.39 34.97
CA GLU A 214 9.38 -0.79 35.32
C GLU A 214 8.21 -0.39 36.25
N ILE A 215 6.99 -0.62 35.79
CA ILE A 215 5.74 -0.30 36.50
C ILE A 215 5.34 -1.46 37.41
N VAL A 216 5.41 -2.67 36.91
CA VAL A 216 5.08 -3.90 37.64
C VAL A 216 5.81 -5.07 37.02
N CYS A 217 6.19 -6.05 37.87
CA CYS A 217 6.73 -7.32 37.42
C CYS A 217 6.10 -8.47 38.19
N GLN A 218 6.02 -9.63 37.55
CA GLN A 218 5.51 -10.86 38.17
C GLN A 218 6.33 -12.07 37.75
N ARG A 219 6.52 -13.00 38.70
CA ARG A 219 7.16 -14.30 38.45
C ARG A 219 6.13 -15.42 38.52
N HIS A 220 6.29 -16.39 37.62
CA HIS A 220 5.50 -17.62 37.64
C HIS A 220 6.43 -18.82 37.50
N LEU A 221 6.55 -19.65 38.51
CA LEU A 221 7.39 -20.85 38.54
C LEU A 221 6.78 -21.94 37.64
N PHE A 222 7.63 -22.66 36.94
CA PHE A 222 7.18 -23.80 36.12
C PHE A 222 8.13 -25.00 36.23
N SER A 223 7.58 -26.18 35.89
CA SER A 223 8.34 -27.39 35.68
C SER A 223 7.78 -28.15 34.51
N LEU A 224 8.55 -28.26 33.43
CA LEU A 224 8.15 -28.88 32.17
C LEU A 224 8.89 -30.21 31.96
N LYS A 225 8.14 -31.27 31.63
CA LYS A 225 8.72 -32.54 31.17
C LYS A 225 9.44 -32.36 29.85
N ALA A 226 10.28 -33.31 29.47
CA ALA A 226 10.86 -33.39 28.12
C ALA A 226 9.78 -33.36 27.05
N GLY A 227 9.91 -32.48 26.05
CA GLY A 227 8.99 -32.36 24.93
C GLY A 227 7.62 -31.72 25.25
N ALA A 228 7.38 -31.30 26.49
CA ALA A 228 6.08 -30.75 26.92
C ALA A 228 6.01 -29.21 26.73
N SER A 229 4.77 -28.71 26.71
CA SER A 229 4.48 -27.27 26.75
C SER A 229 3.47 -26.96 27.87
N ILE A 230 3.33 -25.68 28.23
CA ILE A 230 2.40 -25.19 29.24
C ILE A 230 1.97 -23.76 28.93
N HIS A 231 0.71 -23.44 29.26
CA HIS A 231 0.26 -22.07 29.38
C HIS A 231 0.47 -21.58 30.82
N LEU A 232 1.12 -20.43 30.94
CA LEU A 232 1.34 -19.74 32.20
C LEU A 232 0.51 -18.45 32.18
N GLU A 233 -0.37 -18.32 33.17
CA GLU A 233 -1.27 -17.18 33.28
C GLU A 233 -0.78 -16.24 34.38
N GLN A 234 -0.77 -14.94 34.12
CA GLN A 234 -0.34 -13.91 35.04
C GLN A 234 -1.30 -12.72 34.97
N ASP A 235 -1.61 -12.14 36.10
CA ASP A 235 -2.43 -10.94 36.22
C ASP A 235 -1.57 -9.79 36.75
N LEU A 236 -1.31 -8.79 35.96
CA LEU A 236 -0.64 -7.56 36.37
C LEU A 236 -1.68 -6.52 36.76
N SER A 237 -1.46 -5.83 37.87
CA SER A 237 -2.28 -4.70 38.31
C SER A 237 -1.49 -3.41 38.16
N VAL A 238 -2.07 -2.44 37.48
CA VAL A 238 -1.47 -1.12 37.24
C VAL A 238 -2.38 -0.06 37.86
N ASP A 239 -1.84 0.69 38.81
CA ASP A 239 -2.54 1.83 39.42
C ASP A 239 -2.28 3.10 38.58
N ASN A 240 -3.34 3.87 38.34
CA ASN A 240 -3.32 5.09 37.52
C ASN A 240 -2.64 4.87 36.14
N PRO A 241 -3.12 3.92 35.33
CA PRO A 241 -2.51 3.61 34.03
C PRO A 241 -2.63 4.78 33.04
N SER A 242 -1.61 4.96 32.19
CA SER A 242 -1.72 5.78 31.01
C SER A 242 -2.51 4.99 29.95
N LEU A 243 -3.78 5.32 29.78
CA LEU A 243 -4.66 4.62 28.85
C LEU A 243 -4.33 4.98 27.40
N TRP A 244 -4.36 3.99 26.54
CA TRP A 244 -4.24 4.21 25.11
C TRP A 244 -5.51 4.82 24.54
N TYR A 245 -5.34 5.86 23.72
CA TYR A 245 -6.44 6.57 23.07
C TYR A 245 -5.98 7.13 21.71
N PRO A 246 -6.80 7.18 20.65
CA PRO A 246 -6.39 7.63 19.32
C PRO A 246 -5.67 8.98 19.25
N TYR A 247 -5.92 9.87 20.17
CA TYR A 247 -5.27 11.18 20.24
C TYR A 247 -4.18 11.28 21.30
N CYS A 248 -4.00 10.20 22.10
CA CYS A 248 -2.94 10.02 23.07
C CYS A 248 -2.55 8.54 23.16
N PRO A 249 -1.87 8.00 22.14
CA PRO A 249 -1.59 6.57 22.01
C PRO A 249 -0.43 6.13 22.90
N CYS A 250 -0.70 6.01 24.21
CA CYS A 250 0.28 5.58 25.19
C CYS A 250 0.52 4.07 25.09
N LEU A 251 1.74 3.66 24.80
CA LEU A 251 2.16 2.26 24.74
C LEU A 251 3.09 1.93 25.91
N TYR A 252 3.01 0.69 26.34
CA TYR A 252 3.91 0.05 27.27
C TYR A 252 4.67 -1.07 26.58
N GLU A 253 5.91 -1.29 26.98
CA GLU A 253 6.64 -2.50 26.63
C GLU A 253 6.28 -3.62 27.61
N LEU A 254 5.69 -4.70 27.12
CA LEU A 254 5.50 -5.95 27.83
C LEU A 254 6.67 -6.88 27.47
N ARG A 255 7.54 -7.13 28.46
CA ARG A 255 8.70 -8.01 28.31
C ARG A 255 8.47 -9.30 29.08
N THR A 256 8.49 -10.42 28.36
CA THR A 256 8.31 -11.77 28.91
C THR A 256 9.59 -12.57 28.72
N GLU A 257 10.19 -13.01 29.82
CA GLU A 257 11.48 -13.69 29.85
C GLU A 257 11.35 -15.09 30.49
N VAL A 258 11.88 -16.10 29.82
CA VAL A 258 12.04 -17.45 30.37
C VAL A 258 13.38 -17.54 31.04
N ILE A 259 13.40 -17.83 32.36
CA ILE A 259 14.60 -17.81 33.17
C ILE A 259 14.86 -19.20 33.75
N VAL A 260 16.08 -19.71 33.59
CA VAL A 260 16.60 -20.97 34.14
C VAL A 260 17.94 -20.70 34.78
N ASP A 261 18.13 -21.15 35.99
CA ASP A 261 19.39 -20.94 36.76
C ASP A 261 19.85 -19.47 36.72
N ASP A 262 18.87 -18.55 36.93
CA ASP A 262 19.06 -17.08 36.92
C ASP A 262 19.61 -16.50 35.62
N LYS A 263 19.47 -17.23 34.51
CA LYS A 263 19.81 -16.76 33.16
C LYS A 263 18.58 -16.69 32.27
N THR A 264 18.40 -15.60 31.58
CA THR A 264 17.37 -15.47 30.53
C THR A 264 17.78 -16.38 29.39
N VAL A 265 16.98 -17.38 29.09
CA VAL A 265 17.18 -18.33 27.97
C VAL A 265 16.36 -17.96 26.75
N ASP A 266 15.22 -17.30 26.96
CA ASP A 266 14.38 -16.75 25.89
C ASP A 266 13.67 -15.48 26.34
N LYS A 267 13.37 -14.59 25.38
CA LYS A 267 12.74 -13.29 25.63
C LYS A 267 11.85 -12.89 24.49
N VAL A 268 10.62 -12.50 24.81
CA VAL A 268 9.65 -11.89 23.88
C VAL A 268 9.29 -10.50 24.39
N THR A 269 9.31 -9.51 23.50
CA THR A 269 8.91 -8.14 23.79
C THR A 269 7.74 -7.76 22.88
N ARG A 270 6.72 -7.11 23.46
CA ARG A 270 5.53 -6.62 22.74
C ARG A 270 5.22 -5.20 23.17
N GLN A 271 4.82 -4.35 22.25
CA GLN A 271 4.17 -3.08 22.58
C GLN A 271 2.70 -3.35 22.85
N ILE A 272 2.16 -2.83 23.94
CA ILE A 272 0.75 -2.96 24.30
C ILE A 272 0.20 -1.62 24.78
N GLY A 273 -1.07 -1.34 24.50
CA GLY A 273 -1.77 -0.17 25.04
C GLY A 273 -2.95 -0.61 25.90
N ILE A 274 -3.02 -0.07 27.11
CA ILE A 274 -4.10 -0.40 28.04
C ILE A 274 -5.35 0.36 27.62
N ARG A 275 -6.41 -0.37 27.24
CA ARG A 275 -7.70 0.21 26.86
C ARG A 275 -8.86 -0.74 27.11
N SER A 276 -10.07 -0.18 27.15
CA SER A 276 -11.32 -0.90 26.98
C SER A 276 -12.07 -0.38 25.76
N ILE A 277 -12.82 -1.26 25.10
CA ILE A 277 -13.70 -0.90 23.99
C ILE A 277 -15.10 -1.44 24.24
N GLN A 278 -16.08 -0.69 23.76
CA GLN A 278 -17.46 -1.10 23.83
C GLN A 278 -18.24 -0.50 22.65
N TYR A 279 -19.19 -1.27 22.15
CA TYR A 279 -20.20 -0.77 21.22
C TYR A 279 -21.57 -0.86 21.86
N THR A 280 -22.32 0.22 21.80
CA THR A 280 -23.71 0.26 22.29
C THR A 280 -24.66 0.77 21.20
N THR A 281 -25.93 0.45 21.33
CA THR A 281 -26.98 0.92 20.41
C THR A 281 -27.29 2.40 20.61
N GLU A 282 -27.03 2.93 21.78
CA GLU A 282 -27.33 4.32 22.18
C GLU A 282 -26.20 5.27 21.84
N ASP A 283 -24.95 4.86 22.13
CA ASP A 283 -23.78 5.75 22.04
C ASP A 283 -22.84 5.41 20.88
N GLY A 284 -23.08 4.30 20.17
CA GLY A 284 -22.18 3.81 19.14
C GLY A 284 -20.89 3.22 19.74
N PHE A 285 -19.73 3.74 19.38
CA PHE A 285 -18.42 3.26 19.84
C PHE A 285 -17.92 4.06 21.04
N LEU A 286 -17.49 3.33 22.07
CA LEU A 286 -16.82 3.90 23.24
C LEU A 286 -15.44 3.29 23.41
N ILE A 287 -14.47 4.11 23.77
CA ILE A 287 -13.13 3.72 24.19
C ILE A 287 -12.84 4.29 25.58
N ASN A 288 -12.41 3.44 26.51
CA ASN A 288 -12.19 3.82 27.91
C ASN A 288 -13.42 4.47 28.57
N GLY A 289 -14.62 4.05 28.16
CA GLY A 289 -15.90 4.61 28.63
C GLY A 289 -16.29 5.96 28.03
N GLU A 290 -15.48 6.52 27.11
CA GLU A 290 -15.75 7.78 26.43
C GLU A 290 -16.21 7.53 24.99
N LYS A 291 -17.27 8.23 24.58
CA LYS A 291 -17.80 8.17 23.21
C LYS A 291 -16.79 8.70 22.22
N LEU A 292 -16.46 7.91 21.21
CA LEU A 292 -15.62 8.29 20.09
C LEU A 292 -16.30 7.95 18.77
N TYR A 293 -16.41 8.94 17.90
CA TYR A 293 -16.89 8.73 16.55
C TYR A 293 -15.76 8.38 15.61
N MET A 294 -15.83 7.20 14.96
CA MET A 294 -14.81 6.78 14.01
C MET A 294 -15.02 7.49 12.66
N ARG A 295 -14.05 8.29 12.28
CA ARG A 295 -13.91 8.86 10.93
C ARG A 295 -12.81 8.11 10.21
N GLY A 296 -13.22 7.09 9.46
CA GLY A 296 -12.32 6.17 8.81
C GLY A 296 -12.33 6.28 7.29
N ALA A 297 -11.40 5.58 6.69
CA ALA A 297 -11.37 5.29 5.27
C ALA A 297 -10.96 3.85 5.04
N ASN A 298 -11.42 3.28 3.92
CA ASN A 298 -10.94 2.01 3.40
C ASN A 298 -9.57 2.23 2.74
N ARG A 299 -8.63 1.32 2.95
CA ARG A 299 -7.28 1.42 2.38
C ARG A 299 -6.94 0.18 1.60
N HIS A 300 -6.46 0.37 0.36
CA HIS A 300 -5.68 -0.64 -0.36
C HIS A 300 -4.19 -0.42 -0.10
N GLN A 301 -3.44 -1.52 0.14
CA GLN A 301 -2.03 -1.43 0.54
C GLN A 301 -1.05 -1.21 -0.62
N ALA A 302 -1.49 -1.42 -1.87
CA ALA A 302 -0.63 -1.31 -3.03
C ALA A 302 -0.11 0.11 -3.29
N TYR A 303 1.12 0.19 -3.77
CA TYR A 303 1.81 1.41 -4.20
C TYR A 303 2.22 1.31 -5.67
N PRO A 304 2.42 2.44 -6.35
CA PRO A 304 2.91 2.43 -7.72
C PRO A 304 4.24 1.68 -7.81
N TYR A 305 4.42 0.95 -8.89
CA TYR A 305 5.61 0.16 -9.24
C TYR A 305 5.82 -1.10 -8.38
N VAL A 306 5.82 -0.98 -7.08
CA VAL A 306 6.15 -2.06 -6.14
C VAL A 306 4.93 -2.88 -5.67
N GLY A 307 3.71 -2.50 -6.09
CA GLY A 307 2.49 -3.18 -5.64
C GLY A 307 2.42 -3.27 -4.11
N ASP A 308 2.22 -4.46 -3.58
CA ASP A 308 2.11 -4.70 -2.14
C ASP A 308 3.47 -4.79 -1.41
N ALA A 309 4.59 -4.78 -2.15
CA ALA A 309 5.93 -4.93 -1.58
C ALA A 309 6.50 -3.61 -1.03
N ALA A 310 5.79 -2.98 -0.11
CA ALA A 310 6.21 -1.76 0.56
C ALA A 310 6.98 -2.06 1.85
N SER A 311 8.06 -1.31 2.13
CA SER A 311 8.84 -1.47 3.36
C SER A 311 8.08 -1.00 4.60
N ASN A 312 8.52 -1.44 5.79
CA ASN A 312 7.92 -1.09 7.08
C ASN A 312 7.81 0.42 7.29
N SER A 313 8.81 1.18 6.89
CA SER A 313 8.80 2.64 7.01
C SER A 313 7.79 3.33 6.08
N ILE A 314 7.47 2.72 4.94
CA ILE A 314 6.38 3.18 4.06
C ILE A 314 5.03 2.97 4.76
N GLN A 315 4.82 1.83 5.41
CA GLN A 315 3.62 1.55 6.20
C GLN A 315 3.45 2.58 7.33
N GLU A 316 4.54 2.90 8.03
CA GLU A 316 4.52 3.91 9.09
C GLU A 316 4.19 5.32 8.57
N ARG A 317 4.81 5.73 7.44
CA ARG A 317 4.52 7.04 6.80
C ARG A 317 3.08 7.14 6.32
N GLU A 318 2.48 6.03 5.89
CA GLU A 318 1.07 5.98 5.49
C GLU A 318 0.14 6.30 6.67
N VAL A 319 0.35 5.67 7.82
CA VAL A 319 -0.43 5.95 9.03
C VAL A 319 -0.30 7.41 9.46
N ILE A 320 0.92 7.96 9.42
CA ILE A 320 1.15 9.38 9.69
C ILE A 320 0.34 10.25 8.71
N ASN A 321 0.35 9.92 7.42
CA ASN A 321 -0.39 10.64 6.40
C ASN A 321 -1.91 10.58 6.62
N MET A 322 -2.44 9.42 6.99
CA MET A 322 -3.86 9.26 7.36
C MET A 322 -4.21 10.11 8.58
N LYS A 323 -3.41 10.07 9.63
CA LYS A 323 -3.60 10.90 10.83
C LYS A 323 -3.58 12.39 10.51
N GLN A 324 -2.63 12.83 9.68
CA GLN A 324 -2.55 14.21 9.21
C GLN A 324 -3.80 14.61 8.40
N GLY A 325 -4.37 13.68 7.63
CA GLY A 325 -5.62 13.84 6.90
C GLY A 325 -6.88 13.90 7.77
N GLY A 326 -6.75 13.77 9.10
CA GLY A 326 -7.85 13.87 10.04
C GLY A 326 -8.58 12.57 10.35
N TYR A 327 -8.08 11.45 9.85
CA TYR A 327 -8.63 10.13 10.14
C TYR A 327 -8.23 9.66 11.54
N ASN A 328 -9.15 8.98 12.22
CA ASN A 328 -8.88 8.27 13.48
C ASN A 328 -9.14 6.77 13.37
N ALA A 329 -9.58 6.31 12.20
CA ALA A 329 -9.84 4.90 11.93
C ALA A 329 -9.48 4.53 10.48
N VAL A 330 -9.22 3.25 10.25
CA VAL A 330 -8.98 2.63 8.93
C VAL A 330 -9.65 1.27 8.87
N ARG A 331 -10.16 0.90 7.71
CA ARG A 331 -10.54 -0.46 7.39
C ARG A 331 -9.52 -1.05 6.43
N ALA A 332 -8.97 -2.20 6.81
CA ALA A 332 -8.01 -2.95 6.02
C ALA A 332 -8.74 -3.70 4.88
N ALA A 333 -9.10 -2.99 3.82
CA ALA A 333 -9.90 -3.54 2.73
C ALA A 333 -9.00 -4.20 1.67
N HIS A 334 -9.29 -5.45 1.25
CA HIS A 334 -10.26 -6.43 1.80
C HIS A 334 -9.47 -7.67 2.23
N TYR A 335 -8.46 -7.48 3.07
CA TYR A 335 -7.48 -8.50 3.48
C TYR A 335 -6.63 -8.01 4.65
N PRO A 336 -6.01 -8.91 5.42
CA PRO A 336 -5.13 -8.53 6.51
C PRO A 336 -3.91 -7.74 6.01
N HIS A 337 -3.71 -6.56 6.63
CA HIS A 337 -2.62 -5.68 6.26
C HIS A 337 -1.28 -6.13 6.84
N ASP A 338 -0.23 -5.43 6.45
CA ASP A 338 1.14 -5.63 6.91
C ASP A 338 1.25 -5.45 8.44
N PRO A 339 1.98 -6.32 9.19
CA PRO A 339 2.18 -6.13 10.62
C PRO A 339 2.76 -4.76 10.99
N ALA A 340 3.70 -4.23 10.20
CA ALA A 340 4.26 -2.91 10.44
C ALA A 340 3.24 -1.77 10.30
N PHE A 341 2.21 -1.95 9.47
CA PHE A 341 1.09 -1.01 9.41
C PHE A 341 0.29 -1.00 10.72
N LEU A 342 0.04 -2.18 11.31
CA LEU A 342 -0.67 -2.29 12.58
C LEU A 342 0.17 -1.75 13.75
N ASP A 343 1.49 -2.02 13.78
CA ASP A 343 2.41 -1.42 14.74
C ASP A 343 2.37 0.12 14.66
N ALA A 344 2.35 0.67 13.47
CA ALA A 344 2.22 2.11 13.26
C ALA A 344 0.83 2.63 13.71
N CYS A 345 -0.24 1.86 13.48
CA CYS A 345 -1.58 2.20 13.98
C CYS A 345 -1.61 2.26 15.52
N ASP A 346 -0.97 1.30 16.19
CA ASP A 346 -0.80 1.30 17.64
C ASP A 346 -0.03 2.54 18.11
N LYS A 347 1.07 2.85 17.44
CA LYS A 347 1.99 3.95 17.79
C LYS A 347 1.36 5.34 17.59
N TYR A 348 0.61 5.54 16.52
CA TYR A 348 0.05 6.86 16.16
C TYR A 348 -1.44 7.01 16.49
N GLY A 349 -2.09 5.96 16.96
CA GLY A 349 -3.48 6.01 17.41
C GLY A 349 -4.48 6.00 16.24
N LEU A 350 -4.33 5.08 15.30
CA LEU A 350 -5.31 4.86 14.24
C LEU A 350 -6.07 3.57 14.52
N LEU A 351 -7.38 3.64 14.77
CA LEU A 351 -8.23 2.47 15.01
C LEU A 351 -8.33 1.61 13.74
N VAL A 352 -8.34 0.30 13.89
CA VAL A 352 -8.33 -0.64 12.78
C VAL A 352 -9.55 -1.56 12.81
N VAL A 353 -10.22 -1.69 11.66
CA VAL A 353 -11.11 -2.81 11.34
C VAL A 353 -10.30 -3.77 10.47
N GLU A 354 -10.02 -4.97 11.02
CA GLU A 354 -9.22 -5.99 10.35
C GLU A 354 -10.13 -6.97 9.61
N CYS A 355 -9.81 -7.31 8.35
CA CYS A 355 -10.67 -8.08 7.46
C CYS A 355 -10.00 -9.37 6.99
N ILE A 356 -10.77 -10.46 6.87
CA ILE A 356 -10.30 -11.65 6.16
C ILE A 356 -10.27 -11.40 4.64
N PRO A 357 -9.38 -12.09 3.87
CA PRO A 357 -9.29 -11.89 2.44
C PRO A 357 -10.52 -12.45 1.71
N GLY A 358 -11.15 -11.63 0.88
CA GLY A 358 -12.29 -12.05 0.03
C GLY A 358 -13.03 -10.87 -0.58
N TRP A 359 -13.53 -11.05 -1.81
CA TRP A 359 -14.39 -10.09 -2.48
C TRP A 359 -15.23 -10.75 -3.57
N GLN A 360 -16.56 -10.73 -3.41
CA GLN A 360 -17.54 -11.22 -4.36
C GLN A 360 -17.27 -12.64 -4.89
N TYR A 361 -16.72 -13.52 -4.04
CA TYR A 361 -16.40 -14.90 -4.42
C TYR A 361 -16.61 -15.87 -3.27
N PHE A 362 -17.21 -17.00 -3.57
CA PHE A 362 -17.34 -18.13 -2.67
C PHE A 362 -17.28 -19.45 -3.45
N ASN A 363 -16.53 -20.41 -2.92
CA ASN A 363 -16.46 -21.77 -3.47
C ASN A 363 -16.96 -22.78 -2.43
N ASN A 364 -17.87 -23.68 -2.85
CA ASN A 364 -18.44 -24.72 -1.98
C ASN A 364 -17.47 -25.89 -1.71
N ASP A 365 -16.27 -25.92 -2.31
CA ASP A 365 -15.28 -26.94 -2.01
C ASP A 365 -14.82 -26.82 -0.56
N THR A 366 -14.71 -27.97 0.11
CA THR A 366 -14.31 -28.04 1.51
C THR A 366 -12.90 -27.51 1.74
N THR A 367 -12.02 -27.58 0.74
CA THR A 367 -10.66 -27.02 0.80
C THR A 367 -10.70 -25.50 0.92
N PHE A 368 -11.50 -24.84 0.07
CA PHE A 368 -11.68 -23.38 0.14
C PHE A 368 -12.27 -22.96 1.49
N ILE A 369 -13.33 -23.63 1.93
CA ILE A 369 -14.00 -23.33 3.20
C ILE A 369 -13.02 -23.46 4.38
N ASN A 370 -12.26 -24.57 4.43
CA ASN A 370 -11.27 -24.80 5.48
C ASN A 370 -10.15 -23.73 5.45
N ARG A 371 -9.67 -23.32 4.28
CA ARG A 371 -8.68 -22.24 4.14
C ARG A 371 -9.25 -20.89 4.60
N VAL A 372 -10.53 -20.59 4.34
CA VAL A 372 -11.19 -19.40 4.89
C VAL A 372 -11.22 -19.44 6.42
N TYR A 373 -11.59 -20.57 7.03
CA TYR A 373 -11.59 -20.74 8.48
C TYR A 373 -10.19 -20.59 9.08
N GLU A 374 -9.19 -21.18 8.44
CA GLU A 374 -7.82 -21.11 8.89
C GLU A 374 -7.26 -19.69 8.79
N VAL A 375 -7.49 -19.00 7.69
CA VAL A 375 -7.08 -17.58 7.54
C VAL A 375 -7.74 -16.71 8.62
N CYS A 376 -9.02 -16.94 8.93
CA CYS A 376 -9.69 -16.23 10.01
C CYS A 376 -8.99 -16.45 11.36
N ARG A 377 -8.69 -17.71 11.72
CA ARG A 377 -7.95 -18.05 12.96
C ARG A 377 -6.56 -17.41 12.99
N ARG A 378 -5.83 -17.55 11.90
CA ARG A 378 -4.45 -17.05 11.81
C ARG A 378 -4.37 -15.53 11.86
N MET A 379 -5.31 -14.82 11.23
CA MET A 379 -5.42 -13.37 11.31
C MET A 379 -5.56 -12.91 12.76
N ILE A 380 -6.52 -13.47 13.49
CA ILE A 380 -6.76 -13.09 14.87
C ILE A 380 -5.55 -13.44 15.76
N ARG A 381 -4.94 -14.62 15.59
CA ARG A 381 -3.75 -15.02 16.37
C ARG A 381 -2.56 -14.10 16.14
N ARG A 382 -2.33 -13.67 14.87
CA ARG A 382 -1.24 -12.75 14.53
C ARG A 382 -1.46 -11.39 15.18
N ASP A 383 -2.69 -10.87 15.08
CA ASP A 383 -2.96 -9.45 15.32
C ASP A 383 -3.67 -9.16 16.66
N ARG A 384 -4.03 -10.17 17.45
CA ARG A 384 -4.83 -10.05 18.67
C ARG A 384 -4.23 -9.18 19.78
N ASN A 385 -2.93 -8.90 19.74
CA ASN A 385 -2.28 -8.02 20.73
C ASN A 385 -2.18 -6.56 20.26
N HIS A 386 -2.54 -6.25 19.00
CA HIS A 386 -2.55 -4.87 18.52
C HIS A 386 -3.67 -4.09 19.18
N THR A 387 -3.27 -3.02 19.84
CA THR A 387 -4.19 -2.15 20.61
C THR A 387 -5.15 -1.40 19.70
N SER A 388 -4.71 -1.08 18.50
CA SER A 388 -5.49 -0.36 17.49
C SER A 388 -6.63 -1.17 16.88
N VAL A 389 -6.55 -2.51 16.87
CA VAL A 389 -7.61 -3.37 16.31
C VAL A 389 -8.83 -3.35 17.24
N VAL A 390 -9.95 -2.85 16.73
CA VAL A 390 -11.19 -2.66 17.51
C VAL A 390 -12.39 -3.44 16.98
N LEU A 391 -12.28 -3.98 15.77
CA LEU A 391 -13.31 -4.79 15.14
C LEU A 391 -12.65 -5.82 14.22
N TRP A 392 -13.12 -7.06 14.32
CA TRP A 392 -12.73 -8.17 13.44
C TRP A 392 -13.86 -8.42 12.44
N GLU A 393 -13.58 -8.16 11.17
CA GLU A 393 -14.48 -8.47 10.06
C GLU A 393 -14.13 -9.84 9.51
N THR A 394 -14.92 -10.84 9.93
CA THR A 394 -14.75 -12.25 9.53
C THR A 394 -15.68 -12.64 8.37
N ALA A 395 -16.23 -11.64 7.68
CA ALA A 395 -17.05 -11.80 6.49
C ALA A 395 -16.23 -11.75 5.21
N LEU A 396 -16.59 -12.57 4.22
CA LEU A 396 -16.11 -12.39 2.85
C LEU A 396 -16.83 -11.17 2.25
N ASN A 397 -16.07 -10.13 1.91
CA ASN A 397 -16.63 -8.85 1.47
C ASN A 397 -17.56 -9.01 0.26
N GLU A 398 -18.75 -8.40 0.31
CA GLU A 398 -19.75 -8.39 -0.77
C GLU A 398 -20.07 -9.75 -1.38
N THR A 399 -20.06 -10.78 -0.55
CA THR A 399 -20.18 -12.17 -1.01
C THR A 399 -21.43 -12.84 -0.46
N CYS A 400 -22.21 -13.49 -1.34
CA CYS A 400 -23.26 -14.40 -0.94
C CYS A 400 -22.68 -15.78 -0.64
N TYR A 401 -22.67 -16.19 0.62
CA TYR A 401 -22.22 -17.52 1.06
C TYR A 401 -23.20 -18.12 2.09
N PRO A 402 -23.16 -19.44 2.37
CA PRO A 402 -24.12 -20.08 3.27
C PRO A 402 -24.11 -19.48 4.69
N LYS A 403 -25.29 -19.36 5.31
CA LYS A 403 -25.48 -18.84 6.67
C LYS A 403 -24.67 -19.59 7.73
N GLU A 404 -24.51 -20.89 7.54
CA GLU A 404 -23.72 -21.76 8.41
C GLU A 404 -22.25 -21.35 8.44
N ILE A 405 -21.72 -20.93 7.29
CA ILE A 405 -20.33 -20.43 7.18
C ILE A 405 -20.17 -19.13 7.98
N ALA A 406 -21.12 -18.19 7.87
CA ALA A 406 -21.10 -16.95 8.66
C ALA A 406 -21.12 -17.23 10.17
N LYS A 407 -21.95 -18.17 10.62
CA LYS A 407 -22.03 -18.57 12.03
C LYS A 407 -20.74 -19.21 12.53
N ILE A 408 -20.11 -20.05 11.70
CA ILE A 408 -18.84 -20.67 12.05
C ILE A 408 -17.73 -19.62 12.12
N LEU A 409 -17.63 -18.70 11.15
CA LEU A 409 -16.63 -17.62 11.15
C LEU A 409 -16.79 -16.71 12.37
N TYR A 410 -18.02 -16.36 12.72
CA TYR A 410 -18.32 -15.60 13.94
C TYR A 410 -17.90 -16.38 15.21
N GLY A 411 -18.21 -17.68 15.27
CA GLY A 411 -17.81 -18.57 16.35
C GLY A 411 -16.28 -18.68 16.48
N ILE A 412 -15.58 -18.84 15.36
CA ILE A 412 -14.11 -18.88 15.31
C ILE A 412 -13.50 -17.61 15.93
N ALA A 413 -14.06 -16.44 15.59
CA ALA A 413 -13.54 -15.19 16.12
C ALA A 413 -13.67 -15.13 17.65
N HIS A 414 -14.82 -15.51 18.20
CA HIS A 414 -15.04 -15.58 19.64
C HIS A 414 -14.19 -16.64 20.35
N GLU A 415 -13.90 -17.76 19.68
CA GLU A 415 -13.00 -18.79 20.20
C GLU A 415 -11.56 -18.31 20.28
N GLU A 416 -11.06 -17.62 19.24
CA GLU A 416 -9.68 -17.17 19.15
C GLU A 416 -9.38 -15.93 20.01
N TYR A 417 -10.38 -15.09 20.25
CA TYR A 417 -10.28 -13.96 21.15
C TYR A 417 -11.47 -13.92 22.11
N PRO A 418 -11.48 -14.77 23.15
CA PRO A 418 -12.50 -14.69 24.19
C PRO A 418 -12.28 -13.44 25.04
N GLY A 419 -13.14 -12.44 24.89
CA GLY A 419 -13.01 -11.16 25.60
C GLY A 419 -14.03 -10.14 25.11
N ASP A 420 -13.68 -8.88 25.26
CA ASP A 420 -14.49 -7.70 24.94
C ASP A 420 -14.30 -7.15 23.51
N GLN A 421 -13.55 -7.83 22.68
CA GLN A 421 -13.44 -7.49 21.25
C GLN A 421 -14.77 -7.69 20.54
N MET A 422 -14.98 -6.93 19.46
CA MET A 422 -16.19 -7.01 18.65
C MET A 422 -15.92 -7.70 17.31
N TYR A 423 -16.91 -8.41 16.83
CA TYR A 423 -16.81 -9.25 15.65
C TYR A 423 -17.99 -8.99 14.72
N THR A 424 -17.76 -9.15 13.42
CA THR A 424 -18.83 -9.15 12.45
C THR A 424 -18.54 -10.15 11.33
N ALA A 425 -19.48 -11.06 11.11
CA ALA A 425 -19.50 -11.96 9.97
C ALA A 425 -20.70 -11.66 9.04
N GLY A 426 -21.41 -10.59 9.33
CA GLY A 426 -22.52 -10.12 8.50
C GLY A 426 -22.06 -9.22 7.37
N ASP A 427 -22.47 -9.52 6.14
CA ASP A 427 -22.23 -8.70 4.97
C ASP A 427 -23.54 -8.20 4.34
N TYR A 428 -23.44 -7.10 3.62
CA TYR A 428 -24.52 -6.46 2.88
C TYR A 428 -25.26 -7.40 1.92
N PHE A 429 -24.52 -8.26 1.22
CA PHE A 429 -25.11 -9.14 0.19
C PHE A 429 -25.76 -10.41 0.73
N GLY A 430 -25.46 -10.80 1.94
CA GLY A 430 -25.84 -12.13 2.34
C GLY A 430 -26.52 -12.32 3.69
N HIS A 431 -26.19 -11.56 4.72
CA HIS A 431 -26.51 -12.00 6.07
C HIS A 431 -26.93 -10.88 7.03
N THR A 432 -27.51 -9.81 6.52
CA THR A 432 -28.00 -8.68 7.33
C THR A 432 -29.18 -9.06 8.23
N ASP A 433 -29.85 -10.17 7.93
CA ASP A 433 -30.94 -10.75 8.72
C ASP A 433 -30.45 -11.68 9.86
N LEU A 434 -29.15 -11.99 9.90
CA LEU A 434 -28.55 -12.92 10.86
C LEU A 434 -27.97 -12.17 12.07
N VAL A 435 -28.83 -11.68 12.95
CA VAL A 435 -28.46 -10.95 14.18
C VAL A 435 -27.53 -11.74 15.11
N ASP A 436 -27.44 -13.05 14.91
CA ASP A 436 -26.58 -13.96 15.68
C ASP A 436 -25.21 -14.20 15.06
N CYS A 437 -24.85 -13.47 13.99
CA CYS A 437 -23.55 -13.56 13.33
C CYS A 437 -22.69 -12.31 13.47
N TYR A 438 -23.12 -11.31 14.24
CA TYR A 438 -22.36 -10.07 14.45
C TYR A 438 -22.71 -9.40 15.77
N ASP A 439 -21.72 -8.74 16.37
CA ASP A 439 -21.88 -7.87 17.53
C ASP A 439 -22.18 -6.43 17.09
N VAL A 440 -21.57 -6.00 15.98
CA VAL A 440 -21.75 -4.69 15.36
C VAL A 440 -22.37 -4.89 13.99
N PHE A 441 -23.47 -4.19 13.71
CA PHE A 441 -24.07 -4.19 12.40
C PHE A 441 -23.26 -3.33 11.44
N TYR A 442 -22.68 -3.97 10.43
CA TYR A 442 -21.70 -3.41 9.55
C TYR A 442 -22.21 -3.43 8.11
N LYS A 443 -22.70 -2.30 7.63
CA LYS A 443 -23.38 -2.22 6.33
C LYS A 443 -22.82 -1.10 5.48
N GLN A 444 -22.74 -1.34 4.19
CA GLN A 444 -22.67 -0.27 3.21
C GLN A 444 -24.02 0.47 3.26
N VAL A 445 -24.00 1.76 3.54
CA VAL A 445 -25.22 2.56 3.54
C VAL A 445 -25.57 2.88 2.09
N ALA A 446 -26.47 2.12 1.52
CA ALA A 446 -26.81 2.24 0.11
C ALA A 446 -27.89 3.26 -0.21
N ARG A 447 -28.72 3.69 0.77
CA ARG A 447 -29.81 4.63 0.54
C ARG A 447 -30.23 5.30 1.83
N PHE A 448 -30.38 6.63 1.82
CA PHE A 448 -31.10 7.33 2.87
C PHE A 448 -32.58 7.48 2.49
N PRO A 449 -33.51 7.25 3.40
CA PRO A 449 -34.89 7.53 3.15
C PRO A 449 -35.12 9.03 2.95
N LYS A 450 -36.21 9.35 2.27
CA LYS A 450 -36.60 10.73 1.98
C LYS A 450 -36.81 11.60 3.26
N ASP A 451 -37.02 10.96 4.39
CA ASP A 451 -37.20 11.63 5.71
C ASP A 451 -35.89 11.98 6.41
N GLY A 452 -34.74 11.60 5.82
CA GLY A 452 -33.41 11.88 6.39
C GLY A 452 -33.02 11.01 7.58
N ASN A 453 -33.81 10.03 7.95
CA ASN A 453 -33.50 9.13 9.04
C ASN A 453 -32.68 7.93 8.53
N VAL A 454 -31.38 7.89 8.87
CA VAL A 454 -30.47 6.78 8.51
C VAL A 454 -31.01 5.43 8.93
N MET A 455 -31.76 5.40 10.03
CA MET A 455 -32.32 4.17 10.58
C MET A 455 -33.52 3.62 9.80
N SER A 456 -34.22 4.43 9.01
CA SER A 456 -35.40 3.98 8.24
C SER A 456 -35.04 3.28 6.92
N ASN A 457 -33.75 3.19 6.56
CA ASN A 457 -33.29 2.35 5.46
C ASN A 457 -33.19 0.88 5.81
N TYR A 458 -33.21 0.58 7.09
CA TYR A 458 -33.36 -0.78 7.56
C TYR A 458 -34.87 -1.03 7.50
N THR A 459 -35.33 -1.98 6.68
CA THR A 459 -36.74 -2.32 6.55
C THR A 459 -37.44 -2.33 7.90
N GLU A 460 -38.68 -1.90 7.98
CA GLU A 460 -39.44 -1.78 9.23
C GLU A 460 -39.40 -3.07 10.09
N ASP A 461 -39.11 -4.20 9.47
CA ASP A 461 -38.95 -5.50 10.11
C ASP A 461 -37.56 -5.73 10.75
N GLN A 462 -36.57 -4.90 10.48
CA GLN A 462 -35.23 -4.95 11.06
C GLN A 462 -35.03 -3.80 12.04
N VAL A 463 -35.65 -3.90 13.20
CA VAL A 463 -35.26 -3.08 14.35
C VAL A 463 -33.78 -3.34 14.61
N VAL A 464 -32.92 -2.35 14.34
CA VAL A 464 -31.47 -2.48 14.62
C VAL A 464 -31.31 -2.55 16.13
N ILE A 465 -31.21 -3.78 16.63
CA ILE A 465 -30.96 -4.09 18.05
C ILE A 465 -29.48 -4.18 18.38
N LYS A 466 -28.61 -3.98 17.38
CA LYS A 466 -27.16 -3.99 17.49
C LYS A 466 -26.57 -2.61 17.20
N PRO A 467 -25.37 -2.30 17.73
CA PRO A 467 -24.61 -1.12 17.36
C PRO A 467 -24.37 -1.05 15.86
N LEU A 468 -24.26 0.17 15.33
CA LEU A 468 -24.21 0.42 13.89
C LEU A 468 -22.89 1.05 13.47
N LEU A 469 -22.32 0.57 12.36
CA LEU A 469 -21.14 1.15 11.71
C LEU A 469 -21.35 1.18 10.18
N THR A 470 -20.95 2.25 9.50
CA THR A 470 -21.01 2.32 8.04
C THR A 470 -19.70 1.86 7.44
N ARG A 471 -19.72 0.73 6.71
CA ARG A 471 -18.54 0.09 6.14
C ARG A 471 -17.89 0.89 5.01
N GLU A 472 -18.72 1.36 4.08
CA GLU A 472 -18.29 2.06 2.88
C GLU A 472 -19.28 3.15 2.50
N TRP A 473 -18.77 4.28 2.02
CA TRP A 473 -19.55 5.35 1.41
C TRP A 473 -18.67 6.18 0.49
N GLY A 474 -19.24 6.85 -0.51
CA GLY A 474 -18.55 7.79 -1.40
C GLY A 474 -17.83 7.15 -2.59
N ASP A 475 -18.06 5.88 -2.88
CA ASP A 475 -17.48 5.13 -4.00
C ASP A 475 -17.83 5.68 -5.39
N GLY A 476 -19.02 6.27 -5.55
CA GLY A 476 -19.44 6.91 -6.82
C GLY A 476 -18.54 8.03 -7.33
N ALA A 477 -17.60 8.51 -6.51
CA ALA A 477 -16.64 9.54 -6.92
C ALA A 477 -15.57 9.04 -7.90
N GLY A 478 -15.35 7.72 -7.99
CA GLY A 478 -14.28 7.13 -8.79
C GLY A 478 -14.66 6.64 -10.18
N GLU A 479 -15.94 6.72 -10.55
CA GLU A 479 -16.41 6.23 -11.85
C GLU A 479 -16.05 7.15 -13.03
N LYS A 480 -15.51 8.35 -12.76
CA LYS A 480 -15.07 9.26 -13.82
C LYS A 480 -13.55 9.17 -13.94
N PRO A 481 -13.03 8.77 -15.12
CA PRO A 481 -11.59 8.76 -15.36
C PRO A 481 -11.10 10.19 -15.42
N ARG A 482 -10.63 10.78 -14.39
CA ARG A 482 -9.98 12.10 -14.38
C ARG A 482 -10.03 12.81 -13.00
N VAL A 483 -9.99 12.09 -11.90
CA VAL A 483 -10.02 12.70 -10.56
C VAL A 483 -8.70 12.45 -9.83
N SER A 484 -7.60 12.66 -10.53
CA SER A 484 -6.25 12.67 -9.95
C SER A 484 -5.84 14.11 -9.60
N ILE A 485 -4.66 14.26 -8.99
CA ILE A 485 -4.09 15.60 -8.78
C ILE A 485 -3.71 16.30 -10.09
N THR A 486 -3.70 15.56 -11.20
CA THR A 486 -3.47 16.10 -12.54
C THR A 486 -4.64 16.94 -13.06
N GLU A 487 -5.83 16.80 -12.45
CA GLU A 487 -7.01 17.52 -12.83
C GLU A 487 -6.95 18.97 -12.37
N ASN A 488 -7.65 19.85 -13.06
CA ASN A 488 -7.73 21.23 -12.65
C ASN A 488 -8.52 21.36 -11.34
N GLY A 489 -8.37 22.48 -10.65
CA GLY A 489 -8.99 22.69 -9.34
C GLY A 489 -10.52 22.53 -9.33
N ARG A 490 -11.21 22.77 -10.47
CA ARG A 490 -12.65 22.56 -10.60
C ARG A 490 -13.03 21.08 -10.51
N GLU A 491 -12.32 20.21 -11.20
CA GLU A 491 -12.60 18.77 -11.19
C GLU A 491 -12.30 18.15 -9.83
N LEU A 492 -11.21 18.57 -9.18
CA LEU A 492 -10.93 18.17 -7.80
C LEU A 492 -12.00 18.64 -6.82
N LEU A 493 -12.59 19.82 -7.05
CA LEU A 493 -13.70 20.33 -6.25
C LEU A 493 -15.00 19.56 -6.53
N GLU A 494 -15.24 19.17 -7.78
CA GLU A 494 -16.38 18.30 -8.14
C GLU A 494 -16.26 16.93 -7.44
N GLN A 495 -15.07 16.38 -7.30
CA GLN A 495 -14.84 15.19 -6.51
C GLN A 495 -15.23 15.39 -5.03
N CYS A 496 -14.88 16.53 -4.44
CA CYS A 496 -15.33 16.87 -3.09
C CYS A 496 -16.85 16.93 -3.00
N ASN A 497 -17.50 17.59 -3.94
CA ASN A 497 -18.95 17.72 -3.99
C ASN A 497 -19.63 16.35 -4.16
N THR A 498 -19.07 15.45 -4.96
CA THR A 498 -19.56 14.08 -5.10
C THR A 498 -19.53 13.30 -3.78
N ARG A 499 -18.59 13.63 -2.88
CA ARG A 499 -18.55 13.04 -1.53
C ARG A 499 -19.57 13.65 -0.57
N TYR A 500 -20.04 14.87 -0.84
CA TYR A 500 -21.18 15.43 -0.11
C TYR A 500 -22.49 14.81 -0.59
N GLU A 501 -22.59 14.47 -1.89
CA GLU A 501 -23.80 14.04 -2.52
C GLU A 501 -23.53 12.82 -3.43
N GLN A 502 -24.17 11.72 -3.16
CA GLN A 502 -24.25 10.66 -4.15
C GLN A 502 -25.50 10.86 -5.02
N LEU A 503 -25.29 10.92 -6.34
CA LEU A 503 -26.26 11.34 -7.34
C LEU A 503 -27.59 10.57 -7.38
N GLU A 504 -28.61 11.25 -7.90
CA GLU A 504 -29.98 10.82 -8.11
C GLU A 504 -30.14 9.35 -8.58
N GLY A 505 -31.04 8.65 -7.92
CA GLY A 505 -31.44 7.28 -8.26
C GLY A 505 -30.98 6.23 -7.28
N ARG A 506 -29.89 6.45 -6.56
CA ARG A 506 -29.38 5.53 -5.51
C ARG A 506 -29.55 6.07 -4.07
N GLY A 507 -30.11 7.26 -3.89
CA GLY A 507 -30.22 7.93 -2.59
C GLY A 507 -29.03 8.84 -2.32
N TYR A 508 -29.22 9.88 -1.48
CA TYR A 508 -28.17 10.84 -1.16
C TYR A 508 -27.38 10.36 0.04
N PHE A 509 -26.07 10.36 -0.09
CA PHE A 509 -25.13 10.29 1.02
C PHE A 509 -24.46 11.61 1.20
N ASP A 510 -24.30 11.96 2.44
CA ASP A 510 -23.63 13.15 2.84
C ASP A 510 -22.91 12.82 4.15
N TRP A 511 -21.61 13.04 4.19
CA TRP A 511 -20.83 12.79 5.41
C TRP A 511 -21.44 13.54 6.61
N CYS A 512 -22.10 14.67 6.37
CA CYS A 512 -22.80 15.41 7.42
C CYS A 512 -23.99 14.63 7.99
N MET A 513 -24.67 13.85 7.16
CA MET A 513 -25.75 12.97 7.61
C MET A 513 -25.21 11.81 8.46
N LEU A 514 -24.06 11.26 8.06
CA LEU A 514 -23.41 10.22 8.84
C LEU A 514 -22.97 10.77 10.20
N ASP A 515 -22.28 11.89 10.23
CA ASP A 515 -21.79 12.54 11.44
C ASP A 515 -22.94 13.03 12.37
N ALA A 516 -24.10 13.35 11.80
CA ALA A 516 -25.27 13.78 12.57
C ALA A 516 -26.00 12.62 13.26
N ASN A 517 -25.70 11.36 12.89
CA ASN A 517 -26.33 10.21 13.51
C ASN A 517 -25.60 9.83 14.82
N GLU A 518 -26.18 10.18 15.95
CA GLU A 518 -25.59 9.94 17.27
C GLU A 518 -25.47 8.45 17.67
N ARG A 519 -26.22 7.57 16.98
CA ARG A 519 -26.17 6.11 17.21
C ARG A 519 -25.14 5.41 16.34
N LEU A 520 -24.59 6.09 15.34
CA LEU A 520 -23.56 5.55 14.47
C LEU A 520 -22.20 5.60 15.18
N GLY A 521 -21.55 4.46 15.33
CA GLY A 521 -20.19 4.39 15.92
C GLY A 521 -19.12 4.98 15.00
N GLY A 522 -19.41 5.13 13.70
CA GLY A 522 -18.52 5.73 12.75
C GLY A 522 -18.80 5.31 11.31
N HIS A 523 -17.99 5.85 10.41
CA HIS A 523 -18.07 5.56 8.98
C HIS A 523 -16.70 5.44 8.34
N PHE A 524 -16.63 4.71 7.23
CA PHE A 524 -15.41 4.51 6.43
C PHE A 524 -15.65 4.94 4.99
N LEU A 525 -14.89 5.94 4.54
CA LEU A 525 -14.94 6.45 3.17
C LEU A 525 -14.33 5.43 2.19
N TRP A 526 -14.92 5.23 1.03
CA TRP A 526 -14.30 4.57 -0.10
C TRP A 526 -13.75 5.61 -1.08
N SER A 527 -12.43 5.80 -1.19
CA SER A 527 -11.39 5.16 -0.40
C SER A 527 -10.35 6.19 0.06
N TYR A 528 -9.35 5.76 0.81
CA TYR A 528 -8.24 6.62 1.20
C TYR A 528 -7.34 6.97 0.01
N ASN A 529 -6.92 5.99 -0.76
CA ASN A 529 -5.99 6.15 -1.89
C ASN A 529 -6.59 5.65 -3.20
N ASP A 530 -6.13 6.24 -4.30
CA ASP A 530 -6.32 5.66 -5.62
C ASP A 530 -5.62 4.30 -5.68
N TYR A 531 -6.14 3.37 -6.49
CA TYR A 531 -5.58 2.03 -6.62
C TYR A 531 -5.86 1.42 -7.99
N ASN A 532 -5.00 0.52 -8.41
CA ASN A 532 -5.19 -0.27 -9.62
C ASN A 532 -6.04 -1.51 -9.33
N ARG A 533 -6.81 -1.97 -10.31
CA ARG A 533 -7.69 -3.13 -10.21
C ARG A 533 -7.71 -3.93 -11.49
N GLY A 534 -7.89 -5.25 -11.38
CA GLY A 534 -7.93 -6.14 -12.53
C GLY A 534 -9.22 -6.05 -13.33
N SER A 535 -10.35 -5.79 -12.67
CA SER A 535 -11.68 -5.80 -13.26
C SER A 535 -12.00 -4.62 -14.17
N GLN A 536 -11.13 -3.61 -14.29
CA GLN A 536 -11.32 -2.43 -15.14
C GLN A 536 -10.00 -1.89 -15.68
N GLU A 537 -10.03 -1.37 -16.89
CA GLU A 537 -8.88 -0.87 -17.65
C GLU A 537 -8.27 0.43 -17.08
N THR A 538 -8.78 0.95 -15.99
CA THR A 538 -8.30 2.22 -15.42
C THR A 538 -8.04 2.12 -13.92
N THR A 539 -7.07 2.91 -13.46
CA THR A 539 -6.91 3.20 -12.03
C THR A 539 -8.23 3.70 -11.45
N MET A 540 -8.61 3.22 -10.28
CA MET A 540 -9.75 3.72 -9.53
C MET A 540 -9.38 5.02 -8.81
N TYR A 541 -9.91 6.15 -9.28
CA TYR A 541 -9.55 7.49 -8.81
C TYR A 541 -10.40 7.99 -7.63
N CYS A 542 -10.94 7.10 -6.81
CA CYS A 542 -11.79 7.46 -5.67
C CYS A 542 -11.02 7.86 -4.40
N GLY A 543 -9.70 7.80 -4.39
CA GLY A 543 -8.89 8.17 -3.25
C GLY A 543 -8.99 9.66 -2.87
N VAL A 544 -8.81 9.99 -1.60
CA VAL A 544 -8.55 11.36 -1.14
C VAL A 544 -7.09 11.75 -1.33
N VAL A 545 -6.23 10.77 -1.48
CA VAL A 545 -4.87 10.92 -2.02
C VAL A 545 -4.78 10.16 -3.33
N ASP A 546 -3.89 10.58 -4.22
CA ASP A 546 -3.65 9.86 -5.46
C ASP A 546 -2.86 8.56 -5.23
N ILE A 547 -2.56 7.84 -6.32
CA ILE A 547 -1.81 6.58 -6.24
C ILE A 547 -0.40 6.77 -5.64
N ASN A 548 0.22 7.95 -5.80
CA ASN A 548 1.51 8.31 -5.20
C ASN A 548 1.38 8.81 -3.75
N ARG A 549 0.15 8.83 -3.19
CA ARG A 549 -0.17 9.40 -1.87
C ARG A 549 -0.07 10.92 -1.80
N ALA A 550 -0.08 11.63 -2.93
CA ALA A 550 -0.22 13.08 -2.93
C ALA A 550 -1.67 13.48 -2.62
N PRO A 551 -1.90 14.46 -1.73
CA PRO A 551 -3.25 14.82 -1.28
C PRO A 551 -4.02 15.55 -2.38
N LYS A 552 -5.29 15.17 -2.57
CA LYS A 552 -6.30 15.89 -3.36
C LYS A 552 -7.06 16.89 -2.49
N PHE A 553 -7.94 17.71 -3.07
CA PHE A 553 -8.73 18.66 -2.27
C PHE A 553 -9.61 17.97 -1.22
N SER A 554 -10.11 16.75 -1.54
CA SER A 554 -10.92 15.96 -0.60
C SER A 554 -10.15 15.50 0.65
N TYR A 555 -8.82 15.37 0.59
CA TYR A 555 -7.98 15.14 1.76
C TYR A 555 -8.10 16.29 2.77
N TYR A 556 -8.02 17.52 2.30
CA TYR A 556 -8.12 18.71 3.17
C TYR A 556 -9.56 18.96 3.65
N MET A 557 -10.56 18.54 2.86
CA MET A 557 -11.93 18.49 3.31
C MET A 557 -12.07 17.55 4.51
N MET A 558 -11.55 16.34 4.43
CA MET A 558 -11.54 15.38 5.54
C MET A 558 -10.76 15.92 6.74
N GLN A 559 -9.60 16.54 6.51
CA GLN A 559 -8.80 17.16 7.56
C GLN A 559 -9.60 18.25 8.33
N SER A 560 -10.43 19.02 7.64
CA SER A 560 -11.23 20.08 8.24
C SER A 560 -12.43 19.58 9.08
N MET A 561 -12.71 18.30 9.06
CA MET A 561 -13.73 17.68 9.92
C MET A 561 -13.20 17.38 11.33
N ARG A 562 -11.91 17.46 11.54
CA ARG A 562 -11.26 17.25 12.84
C ARG A 562 -11.64 18.34 13.82
N ASP A 563 -11.78 17.97 15.09
CA ASP A 563 -11.97 18.96 16.15
C ASP A 563 -10.73 19.88 16.25
N LYS A 564 -10.96 21.18 16.14
CA LYS A 564 -9.92 22.21 16.23
C LYS A 564 -9.20 22.28 17.58
N ASN A 565 -9.78 21.70 18.63
CA ASN A 565 -9.18 21.66 19.96
C ASN A 565 -8.26 20.44 20.17
N ILE A 566 -8.21 19.51 19.22
CA ILE A 566 -7.37 18.32 19.29
C ILE A 566 -6.07 18.62 18.55
N SER A 567 -4.95 18.42 19.26
CA SER A 567 -3.59 18.45 18.70
C SER A 567 -2.87 17.17 19.07
N GLN A 568 -2.05 16.68 18.17
CA GLN A 568 -1.17 15.53 18.41
C GLN A 568 0.22 15.90 17.88
N ALA A 569 1.17 16.00 18.79
CA ALA A 569 2.53 16.48 18.48
C ALA A 569 3.17 15.70 17.31
N GLY A 570 3.76 16.41 16.38
CA GLY A 570 4.40 15.81 15.20
C GLY A 570 3.46 15.34 14.08
N LEU A 571 2.13 15.37 14.30
CA LEU A 571 1.13 14.98 13.31
C LEU A 571 0.31 16.18 12.84
N TYR A 572 -0.35 16.87 13.74
CA TYR A 572 -1.18 18.03 13.43
C TYR A 572 -1.37 18.93 14.64
N GLU A 573 -1.66 20.18 14.37
CA GLU A 573 -1.97 21.20 15.39
C GLU A 573 -3.35 21.80 15.10
N GLY A 574 -4.30 21.56 16.00
CA GLY A 574 -5.60 22.20 16.13
C GLY A 574 -6.26 22.79 14.88
N PRO A 575 -6.40 24.13 14.82
CA PRO A 575 -7.11 24.81 13.73
C PRO A 575 -6.43 24.71 12.37
N MET A 576 -7.25 24.66 11.30
CA MET A 576 -6.77 24.66 9.93
C MET A 576 -7.68 25.46 9.00
N VAL A 577 -7.12 25.94 7.91
CA VAL A 577 -7.82 26.55 6.78
C VAL A 577 -7.13 26.15 5.49
N PHE A 578 -7.88 25.82 4.45
CA PHE A 578 -7.36 25.39 3.14
C PHE A 578 -8.23 25.95 2.00
N ILE A 579 -7.63 26.66 1.07
CA ILE A 579 -8.28 27.13 -0.15
C ILE A 579 -8.28 26.00 -1.17
N ALA A 580 -9.46 25.48 -1.52
CA ALA A 580 -9.63 24.44 -2.53
C ALA A 580 -9.68 25.04 -3.94
N SER A 581 -8.57 25.60 -4.37
CA SER A 581 -8.40 26.24 -5.67
C SER A 581 -6.91 26.38 -5.98
N TYR A 582 -6.52 26.30 -7.25
CA TYR A 582 -5.19 26.67 -7.73
C TYR A 582 -5.11 28.15 -8.16
N ASN A 583 -6.18 28.90 -8.02
CA ASN A 583 -6.30 30.28 -8.48
C ASN A 583 -5.92 30.45 -9.97
N MET A 584 -6.44 29.55 -10.80
CA MET A 584 -6.23 29.56 -12.25
C MET A 584 -7.54 29.83 -12.98
N PRO A 585 -7.50 30.43 -14.20
CA PRO A 585 -8.66 30.40 -15.08
C PRO A 585 -8.99 28.93 -15.39
N SER A 586 -10.28 28.57 -15.42
CA SER A 586 -10.67 27.24 -15.87
C SER A 586 -10.32 27.06 -17.35
N GLU A 587 -10.10 25.83 -17.81
CA GLU A 587 -9.88 25.51 -19.23
C GLU A 587 -11.05 25.98 -20.12
N THR A 588 -12.23 26.17 -19.53
CA THR A 588 -13.42 26.72 -20.19
C THR A 588 -13.42 28.25 -20.27
N GLY A 589 -12.33 28.92 -19.89
CA GLY A 589 -12.16 30.38 -19.96
C GLY A 589 -12.89 31.17 -18.89
N GLY A 590 -13.45 30.50 -17.88
CA GLY A 590 -14.13 31.14 -16.75
C GLY A 590 -13.26 31.25 -15.50
N ALA A 591 -13.62 32.17 -14.62
CA ALA A 591 -13.05 32.22 -13.28
C ALA A 591 -13.52 31.02 -12.46
N LEU A 592 -12.66 30.54 -11.54
CA LEU A 592 -13.09 29.61 -10.50
C LEU A 592 -14.04 30.33 -9.56
N SER A 593 -15.33 30.16 -9.80
CA SER A 593 -16.37 30.74 -8.96
C SER A 593 -17.49 29.72 -8.77
N PRO A 594 -17.83 29.38 -7.55
CA PRO A 594 -17.34 29.93 -6.28
C PRO A 594 -15.94 29.39 -5.86
N ILE A 595 -15.27 30.10 -4.96
CA ILE A 595 -14.07 29.63 -4.26
C ILE A 595 -14.50 28.98 -2.96
N THR A 596 -14.17 27.69 -2.79
CA THR A 596 -14.42 26.96 -1.55
C THR A 596 -13.17 26.97 -0.69
N VAL A 597 -13.37 27.22 0.60
CA VAL A 597 -12.32 27.13 1.63
C VAL A 597 -12.77 26.11 2.67
N PHE A 598 -11.98 25.07 2.90
CA PHE A 598 -12.21 24.10 3.97
C PHE A 598 -11.58 24.57 5.27
N SER A 599 -12.31 24.52 6.38
CA SER A 599 -11.79 24.95 7.68
C SER A 599 -12.58 24.33 8.84
N ASN A 600 -11.89 24.11 9.97
CA ASN A 600 -12.51 23.80 11.26
C ASN A 600 -12.60 25.03 12.18
N CYS A 601 -12.30 26.24 11.69
CA CYS A 601 -12.45 27.50 12.40
C CYS A 601 -13.91 27.97 12.48
N ASP A 602 -14.19 28.97 13.32
CA ASP A 602 -15.55 29.53 13.50
C ASP A 602 -15.91 30.50 12.37
N GLU A 603 -14.91 31.20 11.84
CA GLU A 603 -15.05 32.22 10.79
C GLU A 603 -13.87 32.11 9.82
N VAL A 604 -14.10 32.36 8.56
CA VAL A 604 -13.09 32.48 7.51
C VAL A 604 -13.22 33.82 6.79
N LYS A 605 -12.09 34.50 6.59
CA LYS A 605 -11.97 35.66 5.71
C LYS A 605 -11.16 35.26 4.48
N LEU A 606 -11.63 35.59 3.29
CA LEU A 606 -10.92 35.36 2.04
C LEU A 606 -10.52 36.69 1.42
N TYR A 607 -9.25 36.78 1.04
CA TYR A 607 -8.67 37.95 0.36
C TYR A 607 -8.14 37.56 -1.01
N GLN A 608 -8.27 38.44 -1.97
CA GLN A 608 -7.63 38.39 -3.26
C GLN A 608 -6.76 39.63 -3.46
N ASN A 609 -5.45 39.44 -3.68
CA ASN A 609 -4.49 40.52 -3.81
C ASN A 609 -4.59 41.57 -2.68
N LYS A 610 -4.74 41.09 -1.43
CA LYS A 610 -4.96 41.87 -0.19
C LYS A 610 -6.34 42.60 -0.08
N ARG A 611 -7.19 42.49 -1.08
CA ARG A 611 -8.56 42.97 -1.04
C ARG A 611 -9.49 41.93 -0.43
N LEU A 612 -10.21 42.28 0.61
CA LEU A 612 -11.20 41.38 1.23
C LEU A 612 -12.30 41.05 0.21
N ILE A 613 -12.51 39.78 -0.08
CA ILE A 613 -13.62 39.28 -0.88
C ILE A 613 -14.86 39.11 -0.02
N GLY A 614 -14.68 38.52 1.15
CA GLY A 614 -15.79 38.31 2.09
C GLY A 614 -15.37 37.70 3.40
N THR A 615 -16.30 37.70 4.32
CA THR A 615 -16.21 37.00 5.61
C THR A 615 -17.40 36.07 5.72
N GLN A 616 -17.12 34.82 6.09
CA GLN A 616 -18.12 33.77 6.27
C GLN A 616 -17.99 33.20 7.67
N THR A 617 -19.10 33.03 8.35
CA THR A 617 -19.18 32.30 9.62
C THR A 617 -19.62 30.89 9.37
N ARG A 618 -19.17 29.98 10.23
CA ARG A 618 -19.52 28.57 10.14
C ARG A 618 -21.03 28.38 10.26
N LEU A 619 -21.63 27.82 9.21
CA LEU A 619 -23.05 27.57 9.18
C LEU A 619 -23.38 26.27 9.90
N GLU A 620 -24.39 26.32 10.77
CA GLU A 620 -25.02 25.12 11.32
C GLU A 620 -25.91 24.47 10.26
N ARG A 621 -25.37 24.22 9.14
CA ARG A 621 -26.07 23.47 8.15
C ARG A 621 -25.22 22.41 7.59
N THR A 622 -25.81 21.45 7.10
CA THR A 622 -25.02 21.00 6.36
C THR A 622 -25.23 20.12 5.28
N SER A 623 -26.19 19.83 4.75
CA SER A 623 -26.41 19.20 3.50
C SER A 623 -27.33 20.06 2.66
N PHE A 624 -27.42 19.74 1.37
CA PHE A 624 -28.45 20.28 0.49
C PHE A 624 -29.89 19.97 0.95
N ARG A 625 -30.01 19.20 2.05
CA ARG A 625 -31.30 18.97 2.73
C ARG A 625 -31.41 19.91 3.93
N PRO A 626 -32.32 20.91 3.88
CA PRO A 626 -32.44 21.93 4.90
C PRO A 626 -32.84 21.43 6.29
N ASN A 627 -33.24 20.15 6.39
CA ASN A 627 -33.68 19.52 7.63
C ASN A 627 -32.62 18.75 8.38
N ILE A 628 -31.42 18.65 7.80
CA ILE A 628 -30.30 17.91 8.43
C ILE A 628 -29.26 18.91 8.87
N VAL A 629 -29.14 19.03 10.16
CA VAL A 629 -28.21 19.97 10.81
C VAL A 629 -27.11 19.16 11.48
N LYS A 630 -25.86 19.37 11.05
CA LYS A 630 -24.72 18.82 11.75
C LYS A 630 -24.40 19.68 12.97
N LYS A 631 -24.29 19.07 14.13
CA LYS A 631 -23.78 19.72 15.34
C LYS A 631 -22.31 20.13 15.09
N GLY A 632 -22.03 21.43 15.20
CA GLY A 632 -20.70 21.98 14.93
C GLY A 632 -20.50 22.55 13.53
N GLY A 633 -21.48 22.46 12.64
CA GLY A 633 -21.50 23.14 11.34
C GLY A 633 -20.68 22.47 10.22
N SER A 634 -20.78 23.00 9.02
CA SER A 634 -20.10 22.53 7.82
C SER A 634 -18.66 23.02 7.74
N PRO A 635 -17.70 22.24 7.22
CA PRO A 635 -16.32 22.67 7.05
C PRO A 635 -16.08 23.55 5.82
N ASP A 636 -17.08 23.70 4.93
CA ASP A 636 -16.98 24.46 3.69
C ASP A 636 -17.48 25.91 3.85
N PHE A 637 -16.61 26.84 3.46
CA PHE A 637 -16.90 28.27 3.38
C PHE A 637 -16.84 28.69 1.92
N VAL A 638 -17.94 29.15 1.35
CA VAL A 638 -18.06 29.38 -0.09
C VAL A 638 -18.11 30.86 -0.38
N PHE A 639 -17.18 31.35 -1.19
CA PHE A 639 -17.03 32.75 -1.56
C PHE A 639 -17.32 32.96 -3.04
N TYR A 640 -17.92 34.06 -3.41
CA TYR A 640 -18.29 34.43 -4.77
C TYR A 640 -17.54 35.69 -5.17
N PRO A 641 -16.31 35.60 -5.74
CA PRO A 641 -15.64 36.79 -6.24
C PRO A 641 -16.34 37.33 -7.49
N ASP A 642 -16.32 38.67 -7.64
CA ASP A 642 -16.95 39.33 -8.79
C ASP A 642 -16.26 39.00 -10.12
N ARG A 643 -14.98 38.66 -10.05
CA ARG A 643 -14.14 38.32 -11.22
C ARG A 643 -12.91 37.54 -10.79
N TYR A 644 -12.34 36.78 -11.73
CA TYR A 644 -11.02 36.20 -11.58
C TYR A 644 -9.95 37.33 -11.64
N GLU A 645 -9.03 37.30 -10.70
CA GLU A 645 -7.84 38.14 -10.71
C GLU A 645 -6.60 37.27 -10.50
N GLN A 646 -5.65 37.33 -11.43
CA GLN A 646 -4.35 36.69 -11.26
C GLN A 646 -3.65 37.28 -10.01
N GLY A 647 -2.95 36.44 -9.28
CA GLY A 647 -2.21 36.81 -8.09
C GLY A 647 -2.43 35.90 -6.91
N GLU A 648 -2.64 36.48 -5.73
CA GLU A 648 -2.70 35.76 -4.46
C GLU A 648 -4.11 35.67 -3.92
N LEU A 649 -4.52 34.45 -3.54
CA LEU A 649 -5.63 34.20 -2.64
C LEU A 649 -5.08 33.90 -1.25
N MET A 650 -5.59 34.56 -0.21
CA MET A 650 -5.23 34.29 1.18
C MET A 650 -6.50 34.07 2.00
N ALA A 651 -6.56 32.98 2.72
CA ALA A 651 -7.62 32.70 3.68
C ALA A 651 -7.08 32.80 5.10
N GLU A 652 -7.84 33.47 5.97
CA GLU A 652 -7.61 33.53 7.41
C GLU A 652 -8.74 32.81 8.13
N GLY A 653 -8.39 31.80 8.92
CA GLY A 653 -9.31 31.12 9.83
C GLY A 653 -9.27 31.76 11.21
N LEU A 654 -10.44 32.10 11.72
CA LEU A 654 -10.58 32.76 13.03
C LEU A 654 -11.33 31.87 14.04
N SER A 655 -10.86 31.89 15.29
CA SER A 655 -11.54 31.29 16.42
C SER A 655 -11.60 32.33 17.55
N ALA A 656 -12.80 32.53 18.10
CA ALA A 656 -13.07 33.60 19.09
C ALA A 656 -12.53 34.97 18.65
N GLY A 657 -12.65 35.29 17.35
CA GLY A 657 -12.26 36.59 16.77
C GLY A 657 -10.75 36.76 16.55
N LYS A 658 -9.93 35.71 16.82
CA LYS A 658 -8.48 35.75 16.59
C LYS A 658 -8.12 34.87 15.39
N ILE A 659 -7.17 35.33 14.56
CA ILE A 659 -6.60 34.55 13.47
C ILE A 659 -5.78 33.42 14.11
N VAL A 660 -6.13 32.18 13.77
CA VAL A 660 -5.50 30.96 14.29
C VAL A 660 -4.91 30.07 13.19
N ALA A 661 -5.27 30.32 11.93
CA ALA A 661 -4.72 29.59 10.78
C ALA A 661 -4.75 30.49 9.54
N THR A 662 -3.81 30.27 8.61
CA THR A 662 -3.75 30.96 7.32
C THR A 662 -3.35 29.99 6.22
N HIS A 663 -3.89 30.22 5.02
CA HIS A 663 -3.47 29.49 3.82
C HIS A 663 -3.40 30.45 2.63
N VAL A 664 -2.37 30.27 1.80
CA VAL A 664 -2.11 31.14 0.65
C VAL A 664 -1.96 30.27 -0.59
N VAL A 665 -2.65 30.67 -1.66
CA VAL A 665 -2.55 30.06 -2.98
C VAL A 665 -2.20 31.18 -3.97
N ARG A 666 -1.25 30.91 -4.86
CA ARG A 666 -0.85 31.86 -5.91
C ARG A 666 -1.16 31.30 -7.27
N THR A 667 -1.58 32.16 -8.20
CA THR A 667 -1.65 31.78 -9.60
C THR A 667 -0.25 31.40 -10.06
N PRO A 668 -0.02 30.18 -10.57
CA PRO A 668 1.30 29.77 -11.02
C PRO A 668 1.75 30.55 -12.25
N GLY A 669 3.01 30.91 -12.28
CA GLY A 669 3.70 31.43 -13.45
C GLY A 669 4.08 30.33 -14.45
N LYS A 670 5.05 30.66 -15.31
CA LYS A 670 5.63 29.65 -16.22
C LYS A 670 6.54 28.70 -15.45
N PRO A 671 6.65 27.42 -15.88
CA PRO A 671 7.66 26.52 -15.35
C PRO A 671 9.06 27.16 -15.37
N HIS A 672 9.79 27.06 -14.26
CA HIS A 672 11.09 27.68 -14.08
C HIS A 672 12.16 26.72 -13.53
N HIS A 673 11.82 25.97 -12.47
CA HIS A 673 12.77 25.06 -11.83
C HIS A 673 12.08 23.80 -11.27
N LEU A 674 12.90 22.80 -10.98
CA LEU A 674 12.48 21.57 -10.32
C LEU A 674 12.81 21.65 -8.82
N GLU A 675 11.87 21.26 -7.97
CA GLU A 675 12.09 20.99 -6.55
C GLU A 675 12.03 19.48 -6.30
N VAL A 676 13.09 18.93 -5.72
CA VAL A 676 13.14 17.51 -5.29
C VAL A 676 13.04 17.44 -3.78
N PHE A 677 12.21 16.55 -3.24
CA PHE A 677 12.16 16.34 -1.80
C PHE A 677 11.84 14.88 -1.41
N PHE A 678 12.49 14.42 -0.35
CA PHE A 678 12.22 13.14 0.28
C PHE A 678 11.07 13.29 1.28
N ASN A 679 9.96 12.61 1.06
CA ASN A 679 8.80 12.69 1.94
C ASN A 679 8.95 11.72 3.13
N HIS A 680 9.88 12.03 4.03
CA HIS A 680 10.21 11.15 5.16
C HIS A 680 9.21 11.21 6.32
N LYS A 681 8.35 12.20 6.42
CA LYS A 681 7.34 12.31 7.49
C LYS A 681 7.91 12.13 8.91
N ASN A 682 9.15 12.55 9.15
CA ASN A 682 9.94 12.31 10.36
C ASN A 682 10.33 10.83 10.63
N VAL A 683 10.06 9.92 9.70
CA VAL A 683 10.54 8.54 9.70
C VAL A 683 11.77 8.49 8.79
N MET A 684 12.95 8.41 9.38
CA MET A 684 14.21 8.40 8.62
C MET A 684 14.41 7.05 7.93
N PRO A 685 14.97 7.04 6.71
CA PRO A 685 15.27 5.79 6.02
C PRO A 685 16.35 4.99 6.78
N VAL A 686 16.15 3.70 6.91
CA VAL A 686 17.04 2.76 7.60
C VAL A 686 17.97 2.09 6.59
N ALA A 687 19.26 1.98 6.91
CA ALA A 687 20.25 1.33 6.04
C ALA A 687 20.24 -0.21 6.24
N ASP A 688 19.15 -0.85 5.87
CA ASP A 688 18.97 -2.30 5.94
C ASP A 688 19.03 -3.00 4.57
N GLY A 689 19.16 -2.22 3.49
CA GLY A 689 19.16 -2.72 2.10
C GLY A 689 17.78 -3.04 1.55
N SER A 690 16.72 -2.73 2.29
CA SER A 690 15.32 -3.04 1.95
C SER A 690 14.41 -1.84 2.10
N ASP A 691 14.74 -0.92 2.99
CA ASP A 691 13.87 0.22 3.29
C ASP A 691 13.73 1.15 2.10
N MET A 692 12.53 1.72 1.97
CA MET A 692 12.14 2.56 0.85
C MET A 692 11.71 3.93 1.33
N ILE A 693 12.03 4.97 0.54
CA ILE A 693 11.58 6.32 0.80
C ILE A 693 10.97 6.95 -0.45
N PRO A 694 9.78 7.57 -0.36
CA PRO A 694 9.16 8.26 -1.48
C PRO A 694 9.86 9.59 -1.74
N VAL A 695 10.16 9.86 -3.01
CA VAL A 695 10.75 11.10 -3.50
C VAL A 695 9.79 11.73 -4.50
N TYR A 696 9.47 12.99 -4.26
CA TYR A 696 8.63 13.79 -5.13
C TYR A 696 9.44 14.84 -5.84
N ILE A 697 9.07 15.11 -7.07
CA ILE A 697 9.66 16.15 -7.91
C ILE A 697 8.55 17.10 -8.32
N LYS A 698 8.69 18.39 -8.01
CA LYS A 698 7.71 19.42 -8.39
C LYS A 698 8.28 20.31 -9.49
N VAL A 699 7.44 20.65 -10.44
CA VAL A 699 7.69 21.73 -11.38
C VAL A 699 7.17 23.02 -10.78
N CYS A 700 8.06 23.95 -10.50
CA CYS A 700 7.74 25.22 -9.85
C CYS A 700 8.00 26.42 -10.78
N ASP A 701 7.24 27.50 -10.56
CA ASP A 701 7.53 28.79 -11.17
C ASP A 701 8.69 29.50 -10.46
N GLU A 702 9.05 30.72 -10.91
CA GLU A 702 10.12 31.52 -10.33
C GLU A 702 9.94 31.79 -8.81
N ASN A 703 8.72 31.76 -8.30
CA ASN A 703 8.36 32.03 -6.90
C ASN A 703 8.21 30.74 -6.06
N GLY A 704 8.47 29.57 -6.61
CA GLY A 704 8.29 28.29 -5.94
C GLY A 704 6.82 27.83 -5.88
N THR A 705 5.93 28.41 -6.70
CA THR A 705 4.54 27.94 -6.81
C THR A 705 4.48 26.75 -7.73
N LEU A 706 3.80 25.67 -7.28
CA LEU A 706 3.57 24.48 -8.09
C LEU A 706 2.83 24.85 -9.38
N VAL A 707 3.38 24.48 -10.53
CA VAL A 707 2.72 24.62 -11.83
C VAL A 707 1.90 23.36 -12.08
N ASN A 708 0.69 23.34 -11.57
CA ASN A 708 -0.18 22.15 -11.51
C ASN A 708 -0.69 21.67 -12.89
N ASN A 709 -0.46 22.39 -13.96
CA ASN A 709 -0.73 21.98 -15.34
C ASN A 709 0.56 21.66 -16.10
N ALA A 710 1.71 21.60 -15.44
CA ALA A 710 2.95 21.17 -16.06
C ALA A 710 2.90 19.66 -16.36
N ALA A 711 3.41 19.31 -17.52
CA ALA A 711 3.55 17.93 -18.01
C ALA A 711 4.97 17.71 -18.58
N ASP A 712 5.96 18.33 -17.96
CA ASP A 712 7.35 18.28 -18.40
C ASP A 712 7.91 16.86 -18.25
N LEU A 713 8.72 16.43 -19.21
CA LEU A 713 9.47 15.20 -19.15
C LEU A 713 10.70 15.41 -18.28
N ILE A 714 10.77 14.74 -17.15
CA ILE A 714 11.89 14.78 -16.22
C ILE A 714 12.80 13.56 -16.37
N THR A 715 14.08 13.75 -16.08
CA THR A 715 15.06 12.66 -15.98
C THR A 715 15.69 12.72 -14.59
N LEU A 716 15.73 11.56 -13.92
CA LEU A 716 16.26 11.42 -12.57
C LEU A 716 17.59 10.69 -12.57
N SER A 717 18.45 11.07 -11.65
CA SER A 717 19.67 10.33 -11.34
C SER A 717 19.89 10.28 -9.83
N ILE A 718 20.59 9.24 -9.37
CA ILE A 718 20.86 9.02 -7.96
C ILE A 718 22.34 8.80 -7.71
N ARG A 719 22.84 9.24 -6.54
CA ARG A 719 24.18 8.97 -6.04
C ARG A 719 24.15 8.63 -4.56
N GLY A 720 25.13 7.85 -4.09
CA GLY A 720 25.30 7.50 -2.67
C GLY A 720 24.74 6.13 -2.34
N GLN A 721 24.25 5.97 -1.11
CA GLN A 721 23.83 4.68 -0.53
C GLN A 721 22.35 4.38 -0.80
N GLY A 722 21.94 4.39 -2.07
CA GLY A 722 20.57 4.08 -2.47
C GLY A 722 20.44 3.87 -3.98
N GLU A 723 19.30 3.32 -4.39
CA GLU A 723 18.95 3.10 -5.79
C GLU A 723 17.49 3.53 -6.05
N ILE A 724 17.20 4.01 -7.27
CA ILE A 724 15.82 4.23 -7.72
C ILE A 724 15.23 2.87 -8.10
N ILE A 725 14.14 2.48 -7.46
CA ILE A 725 13.44 1.24 -7.78
C ILE A 725 12.82 1.36 -9.17
N GLY A 726 13.03 0.34 -10.01
CA GLY A 726 12.58 0.33 -11.40
C GLY A 726 13.60 0.87 -12.42
N ASP A 727 14.77 1.32 -11.96
CA ASP A 727 15.92 1.71 -12.81
C ASP A 727 17.03 0.67 -12.84
N GLY A 728 16.98 -0.31 -11.96
CA GLY A 728 17.97 -1.38 -11.86
C GLY A 728 17.78 -2.45 -12.92
N ILE A 729 17.82 -3.69 -12.49
CA ILE A 729 17.68 -4.88 -13.34
C ILE A 729 16.27 -4.98 -13.94
N GLU A 730 15.24 -4.64 -13.17
CA GLU A 730 13.89 -4.47 -13.71
C GLU A 730 13.62 -2.99 -14.00
N ARG A 731 13.51 -2.65 -15.29
CA ARG A 731 13.25 -1.30 -15.72
C ARG A 731 11.80 -1.16 -16.19
N VAL A 732 11.09 -0.25 -15.55
CA VAL A 732 9.76 0.22 -15.98
C VAL A 732 9.78 1.69 -16.43
N GLY A 733 11.01 2.23 -16.67
CA GLY A 733 11.21 3.58 -17.20
C GLY A 733 11.03 4.72 -16.20
N ILE A 734 11.12 4.44 -14.91
CA ILE A 734 10.74 5.37 -13.84
C ILE A 734 11.65 6.59 -13.75
N SER A 735 12.95 6.45 -14.01
CA SER A 735 13.88 7.59 -13.98
C SER A 735 13.64 8.62 -15.07
N ARG A 736 12.79 8.27 -16.05
CA ARG A 736 12.39 9.19 -17.11
C ARG A 736 10.89 9.16 -17.25
N GLN A 737 10.22 10.15 -16.73
CA GLN A 737 8.77 10.20 -16.65
C GLN A 737 8.24 11.61 -16.92
N ARG A 738 6.99 11.70 -17.37
CA ARG A 738 6.27 12.97 -17.34
C ARG A 738 5.72 13.22 -15.95
N VAL A 739 5.81 14.47 -15.53
CA VAL A 739 5.13 14.90 -14.31
C VAL A 739 3.61 14.95 -14.54
N GLU A 740 2.87 14.58 -13.52
CA GLU A 740 1.40 14.64 -13.50
C GLU A 740 0.95 15.74 -12.55
N GLY A 741 0.20 16.72 -13.04
CA GLY A 741 -0.16 17.86 -12.23
C GLY A 741 1.05 18.64 -11.70
N GLY A 742 2.14 18.66 -12.45
CA GLY A 742 3.41 19.25 -12.06
C GLY A 742 4.22 18.41 -11.06
N ILE A 743 3.83 17.15 -10.79
CA ILE A 743 4.47 16.29 -9.77
C ILE A 743 4.97 14.98 -10.41
N GLY A 744 6.27 14.68 -10.25
CA GLY A 744 6.87 13.38 -10.52
C GLY A 744 7.08 12.60 -9.22
N PHE A 745 7.25 11.27 -9.34
CA PHE A 745 7.35 10.38 -8.17
C PHE A 745 8.24 9.18 -8.44
N VAL A 746 9.09 8.83 -7.47
CA VAL A 746 9.85 7.57 -7.45
C VAL A 746 10.00 7.06 -6.01
N PHE A 747 10.27 5.76 -5.88
CA PHE A 747 10.83 5.19 -4.66
C PHE A 747 12.34 5.05 -4.76
N VAL A 748 13.01 5.39 -3.65
CA VAL A 748 14.43 5.10 -3.46
C VAL A 748 14.56 4.03 -2.39
N ARG A 749 15.26 2.93 -2.72
CA ARG A 749 15.66 1.88 -1.77
C ARG A 749 17.00 2.24 -1.17
N THR A 750 17.17 2.00 0.13
CA THR A 750 18.43 2.21 0.85
C THR A 750 19.43 1.08 0.59
N GLY A 751 20.71 1.38 0.70
CA GLY A 751 21.76 0.37 0.79
C GLY A 751 21.90 -0.23 2.20
N LYS A 752 22.76 -1.24 2.36
CA LYS A 752 23.07 -1.89 3.65
C LYS A 752 23.95 -1.02 4.58
N TYR A 753 24.54 0.03 4.09
CA TYR A 753 25.42 0.90 4.89
C TYR A 753 24.81 2.28 5.02
N PRO A 754 24.82 2.84 6.25
CA PRO A 754 24.32 4.20 6.44
C PRO A 754 25.16 5.21 5.64
N GLY A 755 24.50 6.16 5.03
CA GLY A 755 25.16 7.15 4.22
C GLY A 755 24.22 8.15 3.57
N GLU A 756 24.81 9.04 2.77
CA GLU A 756 24.06 10.03 2.02
C GLU A 756 23.45 9.42 0.76
N ILE A 757 22.23 9.83 0.47
CA ILE A 757 21.47 9.50 -0.74
C ILE A 757 21.10 10.83 -1.38
N ILE A 758 21.51 11.06 -2.62
CA ILE A 758 21.26 12.30 -3.36
C ILE A 758 20.49 11.97 -4.62
N VAL A 759 19.33 12.59 -4.81
CA VAL A 759 18.54 12.52 -6.04
C VAL A 759 18.62 13.85 -6.75
N LYS A 760 18.89 13.80 -8.05
CA LYS A 760 18.89 14.93 -8.96
C LYS A 760 17.81 14.73 -10.02
N ALA A 761 17.06 15.80 -10.31
CA ALA A 761 16.07 15.86 -11.38
C ALA A 761 16.45 16.92 -12.40
N GLU A 762 16.32 16.59 -13.69
CA GLU A 762 16.57 17.47 -14.81
C GLU A 762 15.40 17.46 -15.78
N ALA A 763 15.09 18.61 -16.38
CA ALA A 763 14.12 18.75 -17.46
C ALA A 763 14.60 19.80 -18.46
N LYS A 764 14.09 19.72 -19.67
CA LYS A 764 14.44 20.71 -20.71
C LYS A 764 13.95 22.10 -20.31
N ASP A 765 14.83 23.09 -20.46
CA ASP A 765 14.54 24.53 -20.21
C ASP A 765 14.16 24.88 -18.76
N LEU A 766 14.35 23.94 -17.80
CA LEU A 766 14.15 24.16 -16.36
C LEU A 766 15.48 24.09 -15.60
N GLN A 767 15.59 24.82 -14.51
CA GLN A 767 16.69 24.66 -13.56
C GLN A 767 16.55 23.30 -12.84
N GLU A 768 17.66 22.59 -12.71
CA GLU A 768 17.71 21.29 -12.04
C GLU A 768 17.33 21.36 -10.56
N GLY A 769 16.68 20.28 -10.07
CA GLY A 769 16.39 20.07 -8.66
C GLY A 769 17.32 19.03 -8.05
N ILE A 770 17.83 19.28 -6.83
CA ILE A 770 18.67 18.33 -6.10
C ILE A 770 18.21 18.27 -4.65
N ALA A 771 18.09 17.05 -4.12
CA ALA A 771 17.87 16.85 -2.69
C ALA A 771 18.71 15.69 -2.17
N GLY A 772 19.07 15.74 -0.89
CA GLY A 772 19.80 14.70 -0.20
C GLY A 772 19.17 14.33 1.14
N ILE A 773 19.31 13.07 1.52
CA ILE A 773 18.93 12.55 2.84
C ILE A 773 20.01 11.59 3.33
N LYS A 774 20.13 11.42 4.64
CA LYS A 774 21.02 10.40 5.24
C LYS A 774 20.17 9.26 5.80
N SER A 775 20.53 8.03 5.43
CA SER A 775 19.99 6.85 6.09
C SER A 775 20.62 6.67 7.47
N ILE A 776 19.83 6.19 8.42
CA ILE A 776 20.28 5.82 9.75
C ILE A 776 20.75 4.36 9.79
N PRO A 777 21.67 3.99 10.73
CA PRO A 777 22.08 2.58 10.88
C PRO A 777 20.90 1.68 11.17
N TYR A 778 20.93 0.47 10.62
CA TYR A 778 20.06 -0.61 11.04
C TYR A 778 20.52 -1.15 12.40
N ASP A 779 19.62 -1.28 13.34
CA ASP A 779 19.92 -1.75 14.71
C ASP A 779 19.74 -3.27 14.89
N GLY A 780 19.22 -3.96 13.87
CA GLY A 780 19.06 -5.40 13.85
C GLY A 780 20.33 -6.14 13.38
N LEU A 781 20.23 -7.46 13.32
CA LEU A 781 21.31 -8.32 12.86
C LEU A 781 21.04 -8.85 11.44
N PHE A 782 22.02 -8.71 10.58
CA PHE A 782 22.02 -9.41 9.28
C PHE A 782 22.40 -10.87 9.48
N VAL A 783 21.66 -11.76 8.84
CA VAL A 783 22.10 -13.16 8.69
C VAL A 783 23.31 -13.18 7.76
N PRO A 784 24.47 -13.73 8.18
CA PRO A 784 25.66 -13.73 7.36
C PRO A 784 25.44 -14.42 6.01
N ASP A 785 25.91 -13.77 4.96
CA ASP A 785 25.79 -14.29 3.60
C ASP A 785 26.65 -15.53 3.42
N GLY A 786 26.12 -16.47 2.66
CA GLY A 786 26.86 -17.63 2.18
C GLY A 786 27.68 -17.29 0.93
N ILE A 787 28.52 -18.21 0.54
CA ILE A 787 29.27 -18.10 -0.71
C ILE A 787 28.35 -18.59 -1.85
N HIS A 788 27.97 -17.71 -2.75
CA HIS A 788 27.35 -18.12 -4.00
C HIS A 788 28.31 -19.03 -4.75
N ALA A 789 27.88 -20.22 -5.10
CA ALA A 789 28.68 -21.09 -5.92
C ALA A 789 28.89 -20.43 -7.29
N SER A 790 30.10 -19.99 -7.58
CA SER A 790 30.46 -19.54 -8.93
C SER A 790 30.49 -20.77 -9.85
N PHE A 791 29.34 -21.15 -10.39
CA PHE A 791 29.26 -22.20 -11.34
C PHE A 791 29.79 -21.73 -12.71
N LYS A 792 30.86 -22.34 -13.18
CA LYS A 792 31.14 -22.44 -14.60
C LYS A 792 30.27 -23.56 -15.14
N GLY A 793 28.98 -23.27 -15.39
CA GLY A 793 28.05 -24.22 -15.98
C GLY A 793 28.40 -24.49 -17.44
N LYS A 794 28.40 -25.76 -17.84
CA LYS A 794 28.31 -26.16 -19.25
C LYS A 794 26.94 -25.74 -19.79
N GLU A 795 26.97 -25.17 -20.99
CA GLU A 795 25.73 -24.92 -21.76
C GLU A 795 25.01 -26.24 -22.01
N GLU A 796 23.86 -26.45 -21.41
CA GLU A 796 22.88 -27.44 -21.81
C GLU A 796 21.53 -26.79 -22.15
N ASP A 797 20.94 -27.28 -23.24
CA ASP A 797 19.82 -26.67 -23.93
C ASP A 797 18.47 -26.75 -23.18
N GLY A 798 18.09 -25.67 -22.50
CA GLY A 798 16.72 -25.39 -22.04
C GLY A 798 16.17 -24.12 -22.71
N VAL A 799 15.29 -24.26 -23.67
CA VAL A 799 14.87 -23.17 -24.56
C VAL A 799 14.09 -22.06 -23.85
N VAL A 800 13.37 -22.34 -22.76
CA VAL A 800 12.52 -21.36 -22.04
C VAL A 800 13.31 -20.50 -21.08
N GLU A 801 14.27 -21.04 -20.35
CA GLU A 801 15.13 -20.31 -19.42
C GLU A 801 16.07 -19.31 -20.08
N LYS A 802 16.66 -19.69 -21.22
CA LYS A 802 17.57 -18.81 -21.98
C LYS A 802 16.86 -17.55 -22.52
N MET A 803 15.59 -17.67 -22.91
CA MET A 803 14.82 -16.51 -23.40
C MET A 803 14.62 -15.47 -22.29
N ASN A 804 14.19 -15.85 -21.11
CA ASN A 804 13.88 -14.89 -20.02
C ASN A 804 15.11 -14.13 -19.51
N ILE A 805 16.27 -14.79 -19.44
CA ILE A 805 17.53 -14.16 -19.03
C ILE A 805 18.04 -13.19 -20.10
N LYS A 806 18.01 -13.63 -21.35
CA LYS A 806 18.45 -12.82 -22.50
C LYS A 806 17.56 -11.57 -22.64
N GLU A 807 16.26 -11.72 -22.53
CA GLU A 807 15.29 -10.63 -22.56
C GLU A 807 15.58 -9.60 -21.45
N ARG A 808 15.86 -10.07 -20.21
CA ARG A 808 16.22 -9.19 -19.08
C ARG A 808 17.54 -8.49 -19.28
N MET A 809 18.55 -9.17 -19.77
CA MET A 809 19.85 -8.53 -20.10
C MET A 809 19.68 -7.43 -21.15
N LEU A 810 18.74 -7.58 -22.07
CA LEU A 810 18.44 -6.57 -23.08
C LEU A 810 17.71 -5.36 -22.48
N LEU A 811 16.77 -5.56 -21.55
CA LEU A 811 16.05 -4.49 -20.83
C LEU A 811 16.95 -3.70 -19.87
N ASN A 812 18.10 -4.27 -19.48
CA ASN A 812 19.09 -3.63 -18.62
C ASN A 812 20.07 -2.70 -19.36
N LEU A 813 20.01 -2.67 -20.67
CA LEU A 813 20.86 -1.78 -21.45
C LEU A 813 20.38 -0.32 -21.32
N PRO A 814 21.29 0.65 -21.50
CA PRO A 814 20.90 2.06 -21.51
C PRO A 814 19.80 2.36 -22.54
N VAL A 815 18.85 3.20 -22.17
CA VAL A 815 17.79 3.67 -23.08
C VAL A 815 18.35 4.71 -24.01
N ILE A 816 18.08 4.54 -25.32
CA ILE A 816 18.44 5.48 -26.37
C ILE A 816 17.27 6.37 -26.68
N ILE A 817 17.42 7.67 -26.52
CA ILE A 817 16.37 8.65 -26.75
C ILE A 817 16.56 9.20 -28.18
N PRO A 818 15.55 9.10 -29.07
CA PRO A 818 15.60 9.73 -30.36
C PRO A 818 15.54 11.27 -30.24
N ARG A 819 16.10 11.95 -31.23
CA ARG A 819 15.97 13.40 -31.38
C ARG A 819 14.56 13.79 -31.81
N GLU A 820 13.99 13.03 -32.73
CA GLU A 820 12.75 13.33 -33.39
C GLU A 820 11.98 12.03 -33.67
N VAL A 821 10.67 12.08 -33.52
CA VAL A 821 9.75 11.01 -33.88
C VAL A 821 8.70 11.57 -34.84
N THR A 822 8.51 10.91 -35.96
CA THR A 822 7.52 11.30 -37.00
C THR A 822 6.64 10.12 -37.36
N ALA A 823 5.40 10.37 -37.79
CA ALA A 823 4.46 9.34 -38.22
C ALA A 823 3.80 9.73 -39.56
N THR A 824 3.35 8.74 -40.33
CA THR A 824 2.60 8.94 -41.57
C THR A 824 1.33 9.76 -41.33
N SER A 825 0.63 9.47 -40.23
CA SER A 825 -0.50 10.26 -39.75
C SER A 825 -0.51 10.24 -38.22
N SER A 826 -1.14 11.23 -37.60
CA SER A 826 -1.22 11.35 -36.17
C SER A 826 -2.46 12.10 -35.75
N HIS A 827 -3.30 11.49 -34.93
CA HIS A 827 -4.49 12.14 -34.42
C HIS A 827 -4.07 13.29 -33.47
N VAL A 828 -4.78 14.42 -33.56
CA VAL A 828 -4.41 15.65 -32.83
C VAL A 828 -4.36 15.45 -31.31
N SER A 829 -5.24 14.65 -30.76
CA SER A 829 -5.29 14.33 -29.33
C SER A 829 -4.33 13.20 -28.90
N TYR A 830 -3.72 12.50 -29.86
CA TYR A 830 -2.82 11.37 -29.63
C TYR A 830 -1.56 11.49 -30.49
N PRO A 831 -0.75 12.51 -30.23
CA PRO A 831 0.39 12.86 -31.08
C PRO A 831 1.52 11.83 -31.01
N VAL A 832 2.31 11.73 -32.07
CA VAL A 832 3.40 10.74 -32.18
C VAL A 832 4.51 10.91 -31.13
N VAL A 833 4.65 12.09 -30.57
CA VAL A 833 5.63 12.34 -29.48
C VAL A 833 5.33 11.51 -28.22
N ASN A 834 4.10 11.08 -28.03
CA ASN A 834 3.68 10.20 -26.94
C ASN A 834 4.40 8.83 -26.93
N LEU A 835 5.00 8.43 -28.05
CA LEU A 835 5.72 7.14 -28.13
C LEU A 835 7.05 7.10 -27.39
N VAL A 836 7.56 8.24 -26.94
CA VAL A 836 8.88 8.39 -26.31
C VAL A 836 8.86 9.36 -25.13
N ASP A 837 7.69 9.59 -24.58
CA ASP A 837 7.51 10.59 -23.53
C ASP A 837 7.65 10.02 -22.10
N GLY A 838 7.72 8.69 -21.97
CA GLY A 838 7.84 8.02 -20.69
C GLY A 838 6.55 8.02 -19.87
N ASP A 839 5.41 8.40 -20.46
CA ASP A 839 4.09 8.33 -19.86
C ASP A 839 3.38 7.06 -20.30
N ASP A 840 3.15 6.12 -19.42
CA ASP A 840 2.49 4.85 -19.69
C ASP A 840 0.99 4.96 -19.98
N ARG A 841 0.42 6.17 -19.89
CA ARG A 841 -0.98 6.47 -20.19
C ARG A 841 -1.14 7.20 -21.53
N SER A 842 -0.06 7.62 -22.12
CA SER A 842 -0.09 8.33 -23.42
C SER A 842 -0.04 7.35 -24.58
N TRP A 843 -0.71 7.72 -25.67
CA TRP A 843 -0.81 6.90 -26.87
C TRP A 843 -0.55 7.75 -28.11
N TRP A 844 0.06 7.16 -29.11
CA TRP A 844 -0.07 7.61 -30.48
C TRP A 844 -1.14 6.80 -31.19
N ILE A 845 -2.03 7.48 -31.91
CA ILE A 845 -3.05 6.86 -32.75
C ILE A 845 -2.99 7.51 -34.13
N ALA A 846 -3.05 6.71 -35.19
CA ALA A 846 -3.12 7.22 -36.56
C ALA A 846 -4.43 8.01 -36.77
N ASP A 847 -4.36 9.11 -37.51
CA ASP A 847 -5.54 9.93 -37.81
C ASP A 847 -6.52 9.24 -38.80
N THR A 848 -6.04 8.25 -39.54
CA THR A 848 -6.82 7.50 -40.53
C THR A 848 -6.76 5.99 -40.29
N ASP A 849 -7.75 5.26 -40.83
CA ASP A 849 -7.78 3.79 -40.79
C ASP A 849 -6.91 3.16 -41.89
N SER A 850 -6.25 3.98 -42.74
CA SER A 850 -5.43 3.48 -43.85
C SER A 850 -4.14 2.84 -43.31
N LEU A 851 -3.77 1.70 -43.87
CA LEU A 851 -2.52 0.99 -43.61
C LEU A 851 -1.69 0.92 -44.92
N PRO A 852 -0.38 0.85 -44.85
CA PRO A 852 0.45 0.81 -43.63
C PRO A 852 0.58 2.18 -42.96
N GLN A 853 0.78 2.18 -41.66
CA GLN A 853 1.20 3.36 -40.87
C GLN A 853 2.67 3.21 -40.52
N VAL A 854 3.44 4.28 -40.73
CA VAL A 854 4.89 4.29 -40.53
C VAL A 854 5.27 5.29 -39.45
N VAL A 855 6.03 4.85 -38.43
CA VAL A 855 6.62 5.71 -37.41
C VAL A 855 8.13 5.63 -37.49
N THR A 856 8.79 6.79 -37.56
CA THR A 856 10.25 6.90 -37.71
C THR A 856 10.86 7.67 -36.58
N PHE A 857 11.89 7.09 -35.98
CA PHE A 857 12.71 7.64 -34.87
C PHE A 857 14.08 8.01 -35.43
N SER A 858 14.49 9.26 -35.28
CA SER A 858 15.74 9.78 -35.80
C SER A 858 16.70 10.17 -34.69
N PHE A 859 18.01 9.96 -34.89
CA PHE A 859 19.06 10.26 -33.92
C PHE A 859 20.03 11.31 -34.46
N ASP A 860 20.55 12.17 -33.59
CA ASP A 860 21.58 13.18 -33.96
C ASP A 860 22.85 12.52 -34.43
N GLU A 861 23.36 11.55 -33.69
CA GLU A 861 24.52 10.74 -34.00
C GLU A 861 24.10 9.28 -34.19
N PRO A 862 24.81 8.50 -35.02
CA PRO A 862 24.51 7.09 -35.16
C PRO A 862 24.63 6.35 -33.81
N VAL A 863 23.66 5.46 -33.54
CA VAL A 863 23.57 4.68 -32.28
C VAL A 863 23.69 3.19 -32.58
N ASP A 864 24.09 2.40 -31.58
CA ASP A 864 24.04 0.95 -31.62
C ASP A 864 22.81 0.47 -30.84
N ILE A 865 21.78 -0.04 -31.57
CA ILE A 865 20.55 -0.56 -30.97
C ILE A 865 20.68 -2.06 -30.78
N LYS A 866 20.57 -2.50 -29.55
CA LYS A 866 20.63 -3.90 -29.17
C LYS A 866 19.26 -4.56 -29.09
N ALA A 867 18.26 -3.80 -28.63
CA ALA A 867 16.88 -4.25 -28.50
C ALA A 867 15.89 -3.08 -28.63
N SER A 868 14.64 -3.40 -28.89
CA SER A 868 13.51 -2.49 -28.77
C SER A 868 12.38 -3.16 -27.99
N ARG A 869 11.57 -2.35 -27.30
CA ARG A 869 10.29 -2.76 -26.74
C ARG A 869 9.23 -1.87 -27.39
N ILE A 870 8.22 -2.48 -27.98
CA ILE A 870 7.12 -1.79 -28.67
C ILE A 870 5.82 -2.20 -27.99
N LEU A 871 5.08 -1.25 -27.45
CA LEU A 871 3.75 -1.46 -26.87
C LEU A 871 2.72 -0.97 -27.87
N PHE A 872 1.78 -1.83 -28.26
CA PHE A 872 0.66 -1.44 -29.10
C PHE A 872 -0.54 -1.03 -28.24
N GLN A 873 -1.47 -0.26 -28.79
CA GLN A 873 -2.53 0.39 -28.04
C GLN A 873 -3.53 -0.57 -27.39
N LYS A 874 -3.92 -1.63 -28.09
CA LYS A 874 -4.93 -2.59 -27.63
C LYS A 874 -4.32 -3.95 -27.37
N ASP A 875 -4.53 -4.47 -26.19
CA ASP A 875 -4.06 -5.78 -25.75
C ASP A 875 -4.71 -6.94 -26.51
N SER A 876 -6.00 -6.80 -26.83
CA SER A 876 -6.80 -7.82 -27.55
C SER A 876 -6.64 -7.79 -29.08
N SER A 877 -5.98 -6.77 -29.64
CA SER A 877 -5.81 -6.63 -31.09
C SER A 877 -4.50 -7.25 -31.56
N LEU A 878 -4.53 -7.89 -32.74
CA LEU A 878 -3.32 -8.37 -33.42
C LEU A 878 -2.75 -7.26 -34.30
N TYR A 879 -1.45 -7.02 -34.19
CA TYR A 879 -0.70 -6.04 -34.96
C TYR A 879 0.38 -6.73 -35.78
N GLY A 880 0.19 -6.72 -37.12
CA GLY A 880 1.26 -7.13 -38.05
C GLY A 880 2.18 -5.95 -38.31
N HIS A 881 3.45 -6.09 -37.94
CA HIS A 881 4.41 -5.00 -38.05
C HIS A 881 5.80 -5.44 -38.47
N THR A 882 6.56 -4.48 -39.03
CA THR A 882 7.98 -4.63 -39.35
C THR A 882 8.79 -3.56 -38.66
N VAL A 883 10.04 -3.92 -38.31
CA VAL A 883 11.05 -2.99 -37.83
C VAL A 883 12.19 -2.93 -38.81
N GLU A 884 12.55 -1.72 -39.19
CA GLU A 884 13.63 -1.45 -40.15
C GLU A 884 14.58 -0.41 -39.59
N VAL A 885 15.85 -0.50 -39.97
CA VAL A 885 16.89 0.46 -39.59
C VAL A 885 17.60 1.04 -40.79
N SER A 886 18.10 2.25 -40.66
CA SER A 886 18.88 2.93 -41.66
C SER A 886 20.09 3.64 -41.05
N SER A 887 21.22 3.56 -41.71
CA SER A 887 22.44 4.28 -41.32
C SER A 887 22.56 5.66 -42.00
N ASP A 888 21.75 5.97 -42.98
CA ASP A 888 21.80 7.21 -43.82
C ASP A 888 20.46 7.92 -43.93
N GLY A 889 19.37 7.31 -43.45
CA GLY A 889 18.00 7.82 -43.53
C GLY A 889 17.30 7.52 -44.87
N ASN A 890 18.01 6.93 -45.83
CA ASN A 890 17.47 6.66 -47.18
C ASN A 890 17.36 5.15 -47.49
N ASN A 891 18.39 4.40 -47.13
CA ASN A 891 18.45 2.97 -47.40
C ASN A 891 18.04 2.22 -46.10
N TRP A 892 16.98 1.40 -46.21
CA TRP A 892 16.38 0.70 -45.07
C TRP A 892 16.67 -0.80 -45.12
N SER A 893 16.99 -1.37 -43.99
CA SER A 893 17.19 -2.80 -43.82
C SER A 893 16.16 -3.35 -42.83
N LEU A 894 15.40 -4.35 -43.28
CA LEU A 894 14.46 -5.08 -42.42
C LEU A 894 15.25 -5.86 -41.39
N VAL A 895 14.90 -5.70 -40.12
CA VAL A 895 15.58 -6.37 -38.99
C VAL A 895 14.63 -7.21 -38.16
N TYR A 896 13.32 -6.97 -38.25
CA TYR A 896 12.30 -7.75 -37.57
C TYR A 896 10.94 -7.65 -38.26
N GLU A 897 10.17 -8.74 -38.22
CA GLU A 897 8.79 -8.82 -38.73
C GLU A 897 8.02 -9.82 -37.89
N GLN A 898 6.85 -9.41 -37.38
CA GLN A 898 5.97 -10.27 -36.58
C GLN A 898 4.53 -9.76 -36.61
N GLU A 899 3.61 -10.67 -36.32
CA GLU A 899 2.27 -10.36 -35.81
C GLU A 899 2.20 -10.70 -34.34
N CYS A 900 1.80 -9.74 -33.49
CA CYS A 900 1.74 -9.89 -32.05
C CYS A 900 0.49 -9.25 -31.46
N THR A 901 0.12 -9.64 -30.26
CA THR A 901 -0.89 -8.96 -29.46
C THR A 901 -0.36 -7.65 -28.89
N GLY A 902 -1.24 -6.69 -28.54
CA GLY A 902 -0.86 -5.32 -28.22
C GLY A 902 0.08 -5.16 -27.04
N TRP A 903 0.00 -6.03 -26.05
CA TRP A 903 0.70 -5.89 -24.77
C TRP A 903 1.80 -6.93 -24.53
N GLU A 904 2.53 -7.28 -25.58
CA GLU A 904 3.74 -8.09 -25.40
C GLU A 904 4.88 -7.24 -24.86
N PHE A 905 5.17 -7.37 -23.56
CA PHE A 905 6.28 -6.66 -22.88
C PHE A 905 7.67 -7.20 -23.21
N LYS A 906 7.78 -8.13 -24.15
CA LYS A 906 9.06 -8.75 -24.49
C LYS A 906 9.93 -7.83 -25.33
N PRO A 907 11.23 -7.69 -25.00
CA PRO A 907 12.14 -6.95 -25.86
C PRO A 907 12.43 -7.74 -27.14
N ILE A 908 12.42 -7.04 -28.26
CA ILE A 908 12.85 -7.55 -29.57
C ILE A 908 14.36 -7.36 -29.66
N GLU A 909 15.13 -8.45 -29.74
CA GLU A 909 16.58 -8.36 -29.94
C GLU A 909 16.89 -7.97 -31.38
N LEU A 910 17.71 -6.96 -31.60
CA LEU A 910 17.99 -6.39 -32.91
C LEU A 910 19.48 -6.42 -33.29
N ASN A 911 20.38 -6.13 -32.36
CA ASN A 911 21.85 -6.08 -32.59
C ASN A 911 22.32 -5.19 -33.77
N CYS A 912 21.65 -4.08 -33.99
CA CYS A 912 21.94 -3.15 -35.10
C CYS A 912 23.04 -2.14 -34.71
N ARG A 913 23.97 -1.87 -35.61
CA ARG A 913 25.07 -0.91 -35.39
C ARG A 913 24.94 0.30 -36.31
N LYS A 914 25.40 1.46 -35.81
CA LYS A 914 25.46 2.74 -36.55
C LYS A 914 24.11 3.14 -37.14
N VAL A 915 23.04 2.96 -36.38
CA VAL A 915 21.69 3.30 -36.76
C VAL A 915 21.49 4.81 -36.66
N LYS A 916 21.09 5.46 -37.74
CA LYS A 916 20.70 6.87 -37.77
C LYS A 916 19.20 7.05 -37.72
N CYS A 917 18.45 6.09 -38.26
CA CYS A 917 16.98 6.07 -38.17
C CYS A 917 16.50 4.65 -37.87
N PHE A 918 15.47 4.55 -37.03
CA PHE A 918 14.74 3.34 -36.70
C PHE A 918 13.28 3.53 -37.11
N ARG A 919 12.65 2.53 -37.68
CA ARG A 919 11.29 2.65 -38.21
C ARG A 919 10.45 1.44 -37.84
N VAL A 920 9.22 1.71 -37.36
CA VAL A 920 8.18 0.72 -37.17
C VAL A 920 7.10 0.96 -38.20
N THR A 921 6.74 -0.08 -38.96
CA THR A 921 5.65 -0.04 -39.94
C THR A 921 4.56 -1.02 -39.51
N ILE A 922 3.35 -0.53 -39.28
CA ILE A 922 2.19 -1.34 -38.94
C ILE A 922 1.44 -1.63 -40.24
N HIS A 923 1.37 -2.90 -40.63
CA HIS A 923 0.77 -3.36 -41.91
C HIS A 923 -0.67 -3.84 -41.72
N SER A 924 -1.00 -4.38 -40.52
CA SER A 924 -2.33 -4.89 -40.20
C SER A 924 -2.69 -4.61 -38.76
N VAL A 925 -3.97 -4.39 -38.50
CA VAL A 925 -4.57 -4.30 -37.15
C VAL A 925 -5.87 -5.06 -37.21
N SER A 926 -6.11 -6.00 -36.29
CA SER A 926 -7.33 -6.81 -36.30
C SER A 926 -8.59 -6.01 -35.94
N GLU A 927 -8.44 -4.98 -35.07
CA GLU A 927 -9.54 -4.10 -34.69
C GLU A 927 -9.06 -2.67 -34.44
N GLY A 928 -9.80 -1.67 -34.96
CA GLY A 928 -9.57 -0.25 -34.69
C GLY A 928 -8.49 0.35 -35.63
N ARG A 929 -7.86 1.43 -35.15
CA ARG A 929 -6.79 2.16 -35.88
C ARG A 929 -5.41 1.67 -35.44
N ALA A 930 -4.40 1.92 -36.25
CA ALA A 930 -3.02 1.72 -35.83
C ALA A 930 -2.70 2.66 -34.66
N GLY A 931 -2.16 2.11 -33.59
CA GLY A 931 -1.78 2.86 -32.41
C GLY A 931 -0.72 2.13 -31.62
N MET A 932 0.15 2.90 -30.97
CA MET A 932 1.20 2.40 -30.06
C MET A 932 1.20 3.25 -28.78
N GLY A 933 1.58 2.63 -27.65
CA GLY A 933 1.80 3.32 -26.40
C GLY A 933 3.23 3.85 -26.30
N GLU A 934 4.17 3.00 -26.02
CA GLU A 934 5.56 3.40 -25.81
C GLU A 934 6.50 2.58 -26.72
N VAL A 935 7.54 3.21 -27.25
CA VAL A 935 8.63 2.56 -27.98
C VAL A 935 9.95 2.85 -27.26
N THR A 936 10.47 1.87 -26.57
CA THR A 936 11.76 1.99 -25.87
C THR A 936 12.87 1.33 -26.68
N LEU A 937 13.96 2.04 -26.90
CA LEU A 937 15.14 1.54 -27.62
C LEU A 937 16.31 1.37 -26.65
N PHE A 938 16.95 0.22 -26.67
CA PHE A 938 18.05 -0.15 -25.76
C PHE A 938 19.36 -0.31 -26.53
N GLY A 939 20.47 0.25 -25.99
CA GLY A 939 21.77 0.14 -26.60
C GLY A 939 22.77 1.20 -26.12
N LYS A 940 23.64 1.65 -27.03
CA LYS A 940 24.69 2.64 -26.74
C LYS A 940 24.69 3.78 -27.74
N ARG A 941 24.99 4.99 -27.28
CA ARG A 941 25.47 6.07 -28.15
C ARG A 941 26.95 5.85 -28.47
N ASN A 942 27.37 6.16 -29.68
CA ASN A 942 28.79 5.95 -30.09
C ASN A 942 29.79 6.88 -29.33
N ALA A 943 29.30 7.76 -28.46
CA ALA A 943 30.13 8.64 -27.63
C ALA A 943 30.34 8.10 -26.19
N ASP A 944 29.71 7.00 -25.84
CA ASP A 944 29.86 6.29 -24.58
C ASP A 944 30.73 5.03 -24.81
#